data_1a29c80706c0e4a97065edce36291a4b
#
_entry.id   1a29c80706c0e4a97065edce36291a4b
#
_cell.length_a   1.000
_cell.length_b   1.000
_cell.length_c   1.000
_cell.angle_alpha   90.00
_cell.angle_beta   90.00
_cell.angle_gamma   90.00
#
_symmetry.space_group_name_H-M   'P 1'
#
loop_
_entity.id
_entity.type
_entity.pdbx_description
1 polymer ?
#
loop_
_entity_poly.entity_id
_entity_poly.type
_entity_poly.pdbx_seq_one_letter_code
_entity_poly.pdbx_strand_id
1 'polypeptide(L)'
;RFEQLLKRYAAADDLKIDATPAMKNLYQRKIDSYFKELTKWLNDNFVNTFTITYKGKKGSVLDFGMFLPGDATIQEIINVVAEGLLTDWFAQKYPDYPIFGEIKDGYLSKSNLETYVKYALQCLAGTETKMGLAILDGLVLLDNSNKVTARKSGYANWVKALLDSKGQGQVLNYNELIETIYIRGVEDLQYTKEFRLETELLVVVLAAMISAGDLEVIIDAKTYNATNLSEYVQLPLSKLSRFSHVKKPTDLPYDELGAVLELFDVSIPNYEEEALTRAIMVLATTVNDKVNETLKIIQIIKTGFPMWEGTLLSAPEIQENIQMLEEFKEFCETIKRYNTPAKMRNFKYDTATIEKQGAALNKLQEFATLQKNTTECMQIVNYIQLAQPTMGLQTQWSQQSTEALDELSHALKNRQNHVPMLQRLLDLKKEYIQIYTEQHDKSRLNATENNLKKKLLSSNELNILKQLANHISILPTEQIRNWEKALQSLRECYSVTADSLQHTPLCNNCKYRMTEVSTNDKLMLRNLEEQLPVIYERWMETLLTSLNDPAVKENIELLQPHQKELVKQYMQTGELPLPLDIRLIEAINDLLKGFNKVEITINDLEKMMANGSPLTVEELRKRFDELISHVVGSNATNQVRITLKK
;
A
#
# COMPACT_ATOMS: atom_id res chain seq x y z
N ARG A 1 21.73 70.26 -35.94
CA ARG A 1 21.76 69.84 -34.50
C ARG A 1 22.66 68.61 -34.29
N PHE A 2 22.47 67.55 -35.04
CA PHE A 2 23.24 66.29 -34.90
C PHE A 2 24.74 66.55 -35.17
N GLU A 3 25.08 67.18 -36.28
CA GLU A 3 26.48 67.48 -36.64
C GLU A 3 27.20 68.34 -35.57
N GLN A 4 26.49 69.33 -34.98
CA GLN A 4 27.06 70.14 -33.92
C GLN A 4 27.29 69.33 -32.62
N LEU A 5 26.38 68.40 -32.28
CA LEU A 5 26.58 67.52 -31.13
C LEU A 5 27.70 66.54 -31.36
N LEU A 6 27.84 65.99 -32.59
CA LEU A 6 28.92 65.10 -32.98
C LEU A 6 30.28 65.80 -32.93
N LYS A 7 30.37 67.05 -33.44
CA LYS A 7 31.61 67.88 -33.34
C LYS A 7 31.97 68.14 -31.87
N ARG A 8 30.99 68.41 -31.01
CA ARG A 8 31.24 68.61 -29.57
C ARG A 8 31.65 67.32 -28.86
N TYR A 9 31.09 66.23 -29.23
CA TYR A 9 31.41 64.88 -28.72
C TYR A 9 32.87 64.57 -29.09
N ALA A 10 33.21 64.65 -30.38
CA ALA A 10 34.56 64.40 -30.88
C ALA A 10 35.61 65.35 -30.24
N ALA A 11 35.33 66.68 -30.18
CA ALA A 11 36.25 67.64 -29.53
C ALA A 11 36.43 67.33 -28.02
N ALA A 12 35.39 66.85 -27.32
CA ALA A 12 35.51 66.49 -25.92
C ALA A 12 36.32 65.19 -25.73
N ASP A 13 36.26 64.26 -26.68
CA ASP A 13 37.02 63.01 -26.67
C ASP A 13 38.48 63.24 -26.96
N ASP A 14 38.78 64.06 -27.98
CA ASP A 14 40.15 64.49 -28.32
C ASP A 14 40.83 65.24 -27.16
N LEU A 15 40.12 66.25 -26.58
CA LEU A 15 40.65 67.02 -25.45
C LEU A 15 40.83 66.22 -24.17
N LYS A 16 40.18 65.09 -24.02
CA LYS A 16 40.31 64.19 -22.88
C LYS A 16 41.70 63.48 -22.91
N ILE A 17 42.25 63.23 -24.08
CA ILE A 17 43.50 62.44 -24.23
C ILE A 17 44.61 63.10 -23.43
N ASP A 18 44.83 64.37 -23.61
CA ASP A 18 45.97 65.14 -23.02
C ASP A 18 45.60 65.90 -21.73
N ALA A 19 44.39 65.70 -21.19
CA ALA A 19 43.87 66.41 -20.02
C ALA A 19 44.46 65.93 -18.70
N THR A 20 44.50 66.79 -17.69
CA THR A 20 44.83 66.42 -16.31
C THR A 20 43.72 65.48 -15.71
N PRO A 21 44.01 64.68 -14.68
CA PRO A 21 43.03 63.75 -14.12
C PRO A 21 41.68 64.38 -13.73
N ALA A 22 41.71 65.60 -13.20
CA ALA A 22 40.45 66.32 -12.84
C ALA A 22 39.68 66.75 -14.10
N MET A 23 40.39 67.18 -15.14
CA MET A 23 39.80 67.56 -16.40
C MET A 23 39.29 66.33 -17.20
N LYS A 24 39.93 65.17 -17.09
CA LYS A 24 39.54 63.94 -17.71
C LYS A 24 38.11 63.55 -17.25
N ASN A 25 37.81 63.65 -15.97
CA ASN A 25 36.47 63.40 -15.42
C ASN A 25 35.45 64.41 -15.94
N LEU A 26 35.83 65.66 -16.13
CA LEU A 26 34.89 66.64 -16.69
C LEU A 26 34.60 66.37 -18.17
N TYR A 27 35.61 66.07 -18.96
CA TYR A 27 35.45 65.72 -20.37
C TYR A 27 34.63 64.39 -20.49
N GLN A 28 34.89 63.41 -19.65
CA GLN A 28 34.11 62.17 -19.66
C GLN A 28 32.62 62.42 -19.43
N ARG A 29 32.26 63.25 -18.46
CA ARG A 29 30.84 63.63 -18.23
C ARG A 29 30.24 64.36 -19.43
N LYS A 30 30.98 65.19 -20.13
CA LYS A 30 30.53 65.85 -21.34
C LYS A 30 30.35 64.87 -22.50
N ILE A 31 31.30 63.94 -22.67
CA ILE A 31 31.22 62.84 -23.64
C ILE A 31 29.96 62.05 -23.40
N ASP A 32 29.70 61.60 -22.17
CA ASP A 32 28.51 60.81 -21.80
C ASP A 32 27.24 61.58 -22.06
N SER A 33 27.20 62.90 -21.75
CA SER A 33 26.07 63.76 -22.03
C SER A 33 25.80 63.91 -23.52
N TYR A 34 26.84 64.22 -24.30
CA TYR A 34 26.72 64.39 -25.75
C TYR A 34 26.39 63.07 -26.43
N PHE A 35 26.94 61.96 -25.96
CA PHE A 35 26.59 60.63 -26.44
C PHE A 35 25.10 60.33 -26.22
N LYS A 36 24.62 60.60 -25.02
CA LYS A 36 23.18 60.46 -24.70
C LYS A 36 22.29 61.31 -25.58
N GLU A 37 22.68 62.56 -25.82
CA GLU A 37 21.90 63.47 -26.71
C GLU A 37 21.96 63.02 -28.17
N LEU A 38 23.10 62.53 -28.65
CA LEU A 38 23.28 61.98 -29.99
C LEU A 38 22.41 60.69 -30.17
N THR A 39 22.47 59.81 -29.20
CA THR A 39 21.67 58.55 -29.22
C THR A 39 20.15 58.88 -29.22
N LYS A 40 19.78 59.82 -28.38
CA LYS A 40 18.39 60.28 -28.34
C LYS A 40 17.94 60.88 -29.68
N TRP A 41 18.78 61.79 -30.27
CA TRP A 41 18.49 62.37 -31.57
C TRP A 41 18.38 61.34 -32.67
N LEU A 42 19.28 60.35 -32.69
CA LEU A 42 19.22 59.23 -33.66
C LEU A 42 17.93 58.47 -33.52
N ASN A 43 17.55 58.02 -32.31
CA ASN A 43 16.32 57.31 -32.09
C ASN A 43 15.09 58.10 -32.53
N ASP A 44 15.02 59.42 -32.18
CA ASP A 44 13.89 60.26 -32.50
C ASP A 44 13.74 60.59 -34.01
N ASN A 45 14.82 60.48 -34.79
CA ASN A 45 14.85 60.93 -36.19
C ASN A 45 15.14 59.79 -37.19
N PHE A 46 15.54 58.62 -36.74
CA PHE A 46 16.03 57.52 -37.58
C PHE A 46 15.04 57.14 -38.71
N VAL A 47 13.78 56.93 -38.37
CA VAL A 47 12.72 56.49 -39.29
C VAL A 47 12.51 57.50 -40.45
N ASN A 48 12.65 58.83 -40.17
CA ASN A 48 12.36 59.88 -41.13
C ASN A 48 13.61 60.25 -41.98
N THR A 49 14.80 59.97 -41.46
CA THR A 49 16.05 60.43 -42.11
C THR A 49 16.85 59.30 -42.76
N PHE A 50 16.57 58.06 -42.33
CA PHE A 50 17.24 56.87 -42.88
C PHE A 50 16.73 56.56 -44.29
N THR A 51 17.61 56.48 -45.26
CA THR A 51 17.27 56.21 -46.65
C THR A 51 17.54 54.76 -47.02
N ILE A 52 16.56 54.07 -47.50
CA ILE A 52 16.65 52.71 -48.01
C ILE A 52 16.74 52.76 -49.54
N THR A 53 17.64 51.97 -50.09
CA THR A 53 17.71 51.76 -51.55
C THR A 53 17.59 50.27 -51.82
N TYR A 54 16.49 49.85 -52.52
CA TYR A 54 16.25 48.45 -52.84
C TYR A 54 15.76 48.34 -54.28
N LYS A 55 16.40 47.51 -55.09
CA LYS A 55 16.10 47.29 -56.51
C LYS A 55 15.92 48.59 -57.30
N GLY A 56 16.77 49.60 -57.01
CA GLY A 56 16.77 50.89 -57.68
C GLY A 56 15.74 51.92 -57.16
N LYS A 57 14.80 51.51 -56.29
CA LYS A 57 13.85 52.40 -55.60
C LYS A 57 14.53 52.93 -54.33
N LYS A 58 14.44 54.25 -54.13
CA LYS A 58 14.97 54.96 -52.99
C LYS A 58 13.85 55.64 -52.21
N GLY A 59 13.84 55.50 -50.91
CA GLY A 59 12.81 56.06 -50.03
C GLY A 59 13.16 55.96 -48.55
N SER A 60 12.34 56.54 -47.68
CA SER A 60 12.35 56.31 -46.24
C SER A 60 11.75 54.97 -45.86
N VAL A 61 11.86 54.56 -44.61
CA VAL A 61 11.19 53.32 -44.09
C VAL A 61 9.69 53.38 -44.37
N LEU A 62 9.07 54.53 -44.21
CA LEU A 62 7.63 54.67 -44.41
C LEU A 62 7.21 54.55 -45.88
N ASP A 63 8.07 54.94 -46.81
CA ASP A 63 7.81 54.88 -48.28
C ASP A 63 7.74 53.42 -48.78
N PHE A 64 8.24 52.51 -48.00
CA PHE A 64 8.18 51.06 -48.29
C PHE A 64 6.99 50.38 -47.62
N GLY A 65 6.12 51.19 -46.90
CA GLY A 65 4.84 50.68 -46.35
C GLY A 65 4.99 49.71 -45.19
N MET A 66 6.08 49.76 -44.43
CA MET A 66 6.34 48.84 -43.33
C MET A 66 5.71 49.34 -42.02
N PHE A 67 5.05 48.43 -41.29
CA PHE A 67 4.55 48.72 -39.96
C PHE A 67 5.69 48.60 -38.93
N LEU A 68 5.95 49.71 -38.21
CA LEU A 68 6.95 49.73 -37.15
C LEU A 68 6.30 49.78 -35.77
N PRO A 69 6.71 48.97 -34.79
CA PRO A 69 6.32 49.15 -33.41
C PRO A 69 6.72 50.54 -32.91
N GLY A 70 5.84 51.19 -32.09
CA GLY A 70 6.04 52.59 -31.67
C GLY A 70 7.28 52.89 -30.82
N ASP A 71 7.84 51.86 -30.21
CA ASP A 71 9.03 51.87 -29.34
C ASP A 71 10.22 51.06 -29.90
N ALA A 72 10.17 50.73 -31.18
CA ALA A 72 11.21 49.90 -31.80
C ALA A 72 12.58 50.59 -31.77
N THR A 73 13.57 49.82 -31.41
CA THR A 73 14.99 50.22 -31.51
C THR A 73 15.47 50.34 -32.98
N ILE A 74 16.53 51.08 -33.24
CA ILE A 74 17.11 51.18 -34.57
C ILE A 74 17.41 49.80 -35.18
N GLN A 75 17.89 48.87 -34.36
CA GLN A 75 18.18 47.50 -34.78
C GLN A 75 16.93 46.73 -35.22
N GLU A 76 15.85 46.88 -34.46
CA GLU A 76 14.55 46.28 -34.79
C GLU A 76 13.93 46.88 -36.07
N ILE A 77 14.05 48.20 -36.24
CA ILE A 77 13.62 48.87 -37.47
C ILE A 77 14.43 48.32 -38.69
N ILE A 78 15.75 48.20 -38.58
CA ILE A 78 16.58 47.64 -39.65
C ILE A 78 16.19 46.19 -39.96
N ASN A 79 15.92 45.39 -38.92
CA ASN A 79 15.52 44.00 -39.10
C ASN A 79 14.16 43.92 -39.82
N VAL A 80 13.17 44.65 -39.40
CA VAL A 80 11.83 44.68 -40.03
C VAL A 80 11.92 45.12 -41.52
N VAL A 81 12.76 46.13 -41.81
CA VAL A 81 12.98 46.59 -43.18
C VAL A 81 13.70 45.49 -44.00
N ALA A 82 14.74 44.90 -43.46
CA ALA A 82 15.45 43.86 -44.14
C ALA A 82 14.55 42.64 -44.41
N GLU A 83 13.77 42.23 -43.40
CA GLU A 83 12.79 41.15 -43.53
C GLU A 83 11.79 41.45 -44.64
N GLY A 84 11.09 42.56 -44.57
CA GLY A 84 10.06 42.91 -45.55
C GLY A 84 10.57 43.03 -47.01
N LEU A 85 11.80 43.54 -47.18
CA LEU A 85 12.38 43.70 -48.51
C LEU A 85 13.06 42.45 -49.06
N LEU A 86 13.62 41.62 -48.18
CA LEU A 86 14.48 40.47 -48.60
C LEU A 86 13.72 39.14 -48.58
N THR A 87 12.57 39.03 -47.94
CA THR A 87 11.80 37.76 -47.81
C THR A 87 11.56 37.10 -49.17
N ASP A 88 10.98 37.83 -50.12
CA ASP A 88 10.68 37.29 -51.45
C ASP A 88 11.94 36.89 -52.22
N TRP A 89 13.02 37.66 -52.09
CA TRP A 89 14.25 37.34 -52.72
C TRP A 89 14.91 36.10 -52.10
N PHE A 90 14.82 36.00 -50.77
CA PHE A 90 15.36 34.87 -50.04
C PHE A 90 14.61 33.60 -50.40
N ALA A 91 13.29 33.64 -50.40
CA ALA A 91 12.41 32.51 -50.79
C ALA A 91 12.67 32.04 -52.23
N GLN A 92 12.92 32.97 -53.18
CA GLN A 92 13.26 32.62 -54.56
C GLN A 92 14.66 32.00 -54.66
N LYS A 93 15.60 32.45 -53.89
CA LYS A 93 16.99 32.00 -53.95
C LYS A 93 17.23 30.72 -53.15
N TYR A 94 16.51 30.52 -52.09
CA TYR A 94 16.62 29.37 -51.17
C TYR A 94 15.24 28.75 -50.92
N PRO A 95 14.61 28.15 -51.96
CA PRO A 95 13.24 27.65 -51.84
C PRO A 95 13.11 26.51 -50.84
N ASP A 96 14.18 25.79 -50.58
CA ASP A 96 14.22 24.63 -49.67
C ASP A 96 14.72 24.96 -48.27
N TYR A 97 14.88 26.26 -47.95
CA TYR A 97 15.19 26.68 -46.56
C TYR A 97 13.97 26.41 -45.64
N PRO A 98 14.16 25.89 -44.41
CA PRO A 98 13.04 25.48 -43.55
C PRO A 98 12.11 26.65 -43.18
N ILE A 99 10.81 26.34 -43.14
CA ILE A 99 9.75 27.26 -42.73
C ILE A 99 9.32 26.85 -41.32
N PHE A 100 9.47 27.76 -40.37
CA PHE A 100 9.11 27.53 -38.96
C PHE A 100 7.75 28.15 -38.62
N GLY A 101 6.67 27.66 -39.25
CA GLY A 101 5.31 28.22 -39.13
C GLY A 101 4.70 28.13 -37.73
N GLU A 102 5.15 27.20 -36.91
CA GLU A 102 4.65 26.98 -35.54
C GLU A 102 5.32 27.90 -34.48
N ILE A 103 6.28 28.75 -34.87
CA ILE A 103 6.92 29.71 -33.96
C ILE A 103 6.02 30.93 -33.84
N LYS A 104 5.24 31.01 -32.75
CA LYS A 104 4.19 32.01 -32.57
C LYS A 104 4.69 33.42 -32.15
N ASP A 105 5.85 33.50 -31.50
CA ASP A 105 6.36 34.74 -30.89
C ASP A 105 7.45 35.41 -31.74
N GLY A 106 7.30 35.34 -33.04
CA GLY A 106 8.22 36.00 -33.95
C GLY A 106 8.95 35.05 -34.89
N TYR A 107 10.22 35.33 -35.12
CA TYR A 107 11.08 34.64 -36.07
C TYR A 107 12.30 34.05 -35.37
N LEU A 108 12.91 33.05 -35.94
CA LEU A 108 14.23 32.61 -35.54
C LEU A 108 15.25 33.70 -35.82
N SER A 109 15.94 34.13 -34.79
CA SER A 109 17.01 35.14 -34.87
C SER A 109 18.29 34.60 -34.26
N LYS A 110 19.40 35.22 -34.55
CA LYS A 110 20.70 34.85 -33.95
C LYS A 110 20.64 34.86 -32.39
N SER A 111 19.79 35.68 -31.81
CA SER A 111 19.62 35.79 -30.34
C SER A 111 18.83 34.71 -29.69
N ASN A 112 17.88 34.05 -30.40
CA ASN A 112 17.00 33.02 -29.85
C ASN A 112 17.25 31.60 -30.42
N LEU A 113 17.96 31.47 -31.54
CA LEU A 113 18.22 30.21 -32.20
C LEU A 113 18.83 29.17 -31.26
N GLU A 114 19.81 29.52 -30.45
CA GLU A 114 20.44 28.63 -29.52
C GLU A 114 19.42 28.02 -28.52
N THR A 115 18.49 28.85 -28.04
CA THR A 115 17.44 28.40 -27.11
C THR A 115 16.50 27.43 -27.77
N TYR A 116 16.01 27.71 -28.95
CA TYR A 116 15.11 26.81 -29.69
C TYR A 116 15.78 25.50 -30.08
N VAL A 117 17.04 25.54 -30.52
CA VAL A 117 17.84 24.35 -30.82
C VAL A 117 18.02 23.48 -29.57
N LYS A 118 18.29 24.07 -28.40
CA LYS A 118 18.36 23.33 -27.15
C LYS A 118 17.04 22.61 -26.83
N TYR A 119 15.91 23.26 -27.03
CA TYR A 119 14.58 22.61 -26.83
C TYR A 119 14.35 21.48 -27.85
N ALA A 120 14.77 21.65 -29.11
CA ALA A 120 14.69 20.59 -30.11
C ALA A 120 15.56 19.37 -29.71
N LEU A 121 16.78 19.60 -29.26
CA LEU A 121 17.67 18.55 -28.75
C LEU A 121 17.09 17.84 -27.52
N GLN A 122 16.43 18.57 -26.61
CA GLN A 122 15.72 17.97 -25.46
C GLN A 122 14.55 17.07 -25.91
N CYS A 123 13.81 17.48 -26.93
CA CYS A 123 12.76 16.64 -27.51
C CYS A 123 13.33 15.32 -28.05
N LEU A 124 14.46 15.36 -28.72
CA LEU A 124 15.15 14.15 -29.21
C LEU A 124 15.66 13.25 -28.07
N ALA A 125 15.92 13.81 -26.91
CA ALA A 125 16.28 13.07 -25.69
C ALA A 125 15.05 12.58 -24.88
N GLY A 126 13.82 12.85 -25.33
CA GLY A 126 12.59 12.40 -24.70
C GLY A 126 11.87 13.42 -23.82
N THR A 127 12.31 14.69 -23.81
CA THR A 127 11.63 15.78 -23.07
C THR A 127 10.92 16.69 -24.06
N GLU A 128 9.66 16.44 -24.32
CA GLU A 128 8.89 17.20 -25.29
C GLU A 128 8.61 18.63 -24.84
N THR A 129 8.88 19.59 -25.74
CA THR A 129 8.53 21.00 -25.56
C THR A 129 7.91 21.54 -26.85
N LYS A 130 6.96 22.47 -26.72
CA LYS A 130 6.32 23.10 -27.89
C LYS A 130 7.33 23.79 -28.82
N MET A 131 8.30 24.47 -28.23
CA MET A 131 9.36 25.18 -28.99
C MET A 131 10.29 24.19 -29.72
N GLY A 132 10.62 23.07 -29.06
CA GLY A 132 11.43 22.04 -29.69
C GLY A 132 10.69 21.33 -30.83
N LEU A 133 9.42 21.02 -30.64
CA LEU A 133 8.59 20.45 -31.69
C LEU A 133 8.46 21.37 -32.89
N ALA A 134 8.33 22.69 -32.71
CA ALA A 134 8.28 23.67 -33.80
C ALA A 134 9.56 23.66 -34.67
N ILE A 135 10.74 23.47 -34.08
CA ILE A 135 12.00 23.32 -34.82
C ILE A 135 12.05 21.99 -35.56
N LEU A 136 11.65 20.89 -34.90
CA LEU A 136 11.63 19.57 -35.52
C LEU A 136 10.64 19.52 -36.69
N ASP A 137 9.49 20.17 -36.58
CA ASP A 137 8.49 20.28 -37.64
C ASP A 137 9.05 21.07 -38.84
N GLY A 138 9.62 22.25 -38.61
CA GLY A 138 10.23 23.06 -39.66
C GLY A 138 11.38 22.36 -40.41
N LEU A 139 12.12 21.48 -39.70
CA LEU A 139 13.14 20.63 -40.29
C LEU A 139 12.60 19.30 -40.91
N VAL A 140 11.28 19.11 -40.88
CA VAL A 140 10.59 17.91 -41.39
C VAL A 140 11.11 16.63 -40.71
N LEU A 141 11.35 16.73 -39.39
CA LEU A 141 11.85 15.65 -38.57
C LEU A 141 10.77 14.98 -37.71
N LEU A 142 9.48 15.26 -38.01
CA LEU A 142 8.33 14.63 -37.37
C LEU A 142 7.50 13.85 -38.37
N ASP A 143 6.90 12.77 -37.91
CA ASP A 143 5.85 12.05 -38.66
C ASP A 143 4.47 12.66 -38.37
N ASN A 144 3.42 12.09 -39.00
CA ASN A 144 2.04 12.54 -38.82
C ASN A 144 1.50 12.34 -37.37
N SER A 145 2.23 11.61 -36.51
CA SER A 145 1.92 11.33 -35.11
C SER A 145 2.84 12.11 -34.16
N ASN A 146 3.56 13.13 -34.65
CA ASN A 146 4.57 13.92 -33.93
C ASN A 146 5.74 13.07 -33.39
N LYS A 147 6.00 11.87 -33.95
CA LYS A 147 7.18 11.10 -33.60
C LYS A 147 8.35 11.49 -34.44
N VAL A 148 9.51 11.52 -33.81
CA VAL A 148 10.78 11.88 -34.50
C VAL A 148 11.11 10.86 -35.59
N THR A 149 11.35 11.34 -36.78
CA THR A 149 11.80 10.57 -37.92
C THR A 149 12.70 11.39 -38.85
N ALA A 150 13.81 10.84 -39.28
CA ALA A 150 14.72 11.49 -40.22
C ALA A 150 14.33 11.22 -41.71
N ARG A 151 13.47 10.21 -41.97
CA ARG A 151 13.21 9.68 -43.31
C ARG A 151 12.59 10.65 -44.29
N LYS A 152 11.72 11.56 -43.80
CA LYS A 152 11.00 12.52 -44.64
C LYS A 152 11.77 13.83 -44.82
N SER A 153 12.78 14.08 -44.00
CA SER A 153 13.55 15.31 -44.05
C SER A 153 14.49 15.35 -45.25
N GLY A 154 14.32 16.34 -46.09
CA GLY A 154 15.27 16.61 -47.22
C GLY A 154 16.68 16.84 -46.72
N TYR A 155 16.82 17.52 -45.58
CA TYR A 155 18.09 17.81 -44.91
C TYR A 155 18.83 16.56 -44.45
N ALA A 156 18.08 15.64 -43.79
CA ALA A 156 18.63 14.36 -43.35
C ALA A 156 19.00 13.46 -44.56
N ASN A 157 18.12 13.42 -45.57
CA ASN A 157 18.37 12.63 -46.79
C ASN A 157 19.62 13.15 -47.55
N TRP A 158 19.85 14.44 -47.59
CA TRP A 158 21.09 15.01 -48.17
C TRP A 158 22.36 14.53 -47.43
N VAL A 159 22.35 14.63 -46.10
CA VAL A 159 23.47 14.12 -45.27
C VAL A 159 23.69 12.65 -45.49
N LYS A 160 22.59 11.86 -45.54
CA LYS A 160 22.61 10.41 -45.77
C LYS A 160 23.18 10.08 -47.16
N ALA A 161 22.75 10.77 -48.21
CA ALA A 161 23.21 10.54 -49.56
C ALA A 161 24.76 10.83 -49.69
N LEU A 162 25.25 11.90 -49.04
CA LEU A 162 26.66 12.18 -48.96
C LEU A 162 27.41 11.07 -48.21
N LEU A 163 26.88 10.62 -47.09
CA LEU A 163 27.50 9.57 -46.28
C LEU A 163 27.46 8.21 -47.05
N ASP A 164 26.38 7.90 -47.72
CA ASP A 164 26.24 6.66 -48.50
C ASP A 164 27.20 6.63 -49.72
N SER A 165 27.54 7.80 -50.28
CA SER A 165 28.53 7.91 -51.37
C SER A 165 29.97 7.60 -50.91
N LYS A 166 30.22 7.58 -49.59
CA LYS A 166 31.50 7.22 -49.01
C LYS A 166 31.74 5.71 -49.03
N GLY A 167 32.97 5.32 -49.32
CA GLY A 167 33.38 3.91 -49.25
C GLY A 167 33.38 3.38 -47.80
N GLN A 168 33.51 2.05 -47.67
CA GLN A 168 33.61 1.42 -46.37
C GLN A 168 34.77 1.97 -45.54
N GLY A 169 34.53 2.34 -44.30
CA GLY A 169 35.54 2.94 -43.42
C GLY A 169 35.85 4.41 -43.67
N GLN A 170 35.27 5.03 -44.72
CA GLN A 170 35.38 6.46 -44.98
C GLN A 170 34.40 7.27 -44.15
N VAL A 171 34.75 8.52 -43.86
CA VAL A 171 33.98 9.46 -43.07
C VAL A 171 33.58 10.69 -43.87
N LEU A 172 32.51 11.35 -43.44
CA LEU A 172 32.09 12.62 -44.00
C LEU A 172 32.57 13.75 -43.02
N ASN A 173 33.58 14.50 -43.51
CA ASN A 173 34.21 15.52 -42.66
C ASN A 173 33.34 16.77 -42.56
N TYR A 174 33.55 17.57 -41.49
CA TYR A 174 32.85 18.83 -41.25
C TYR A 174 32.84 19.73 -42.50
N ASN A 175 34.00 19.93 -43.17
CA ASN A 175 34.16 20.81 -44.33
C ASN A 175 33.43 20.29 -45.60
N GLU A 176 32.97 19.07 -45.61
CA GLU A 176 32.17 18.53 -46.71
C GLU A 176 30.69 18.92 -46.54
N LEU A 177 30.23 19.16 -45.32
CA LEU A 177 28.87 19.60 -45.01
C LEU A 177 28.76 21.12 -44.87
N ILE A 178 29.79 21.77 -44.32
CA ILE A 178 29.77 23.20 -43.93
C ILE A 178 30.66 24.00 -44.87
N GLU A 179 30.17 25.17 -45.27
CA GLU A 179 30.91 26.22 -45.95
C GLU A 179 31.12 27.39 -44.98
N THR A 180 32.35 27.90 -44.90
CA THR A 180 32.68 29.09 -44.14
C THR A 180 32.83 30.29 -45.06
N ILE A 181 32.05 31.34 -44.84
CA ILE A 181 32.05 32.58 -45.64
C ILE A 181 32.79 33.65 -44.83
N TYR A 182 33.93 34.10 -45.34
CA TYR A 182 34.76 35.13 -44.70
C TYR A 182 34.29 36.53 -45.11
N ILE A 183 33.83 37.33 -44.18
CA ILE A 183 33.39 38.71 -44.43
C ILE A 183 34.29 39.68 -43.64
N ARG A 184 35.00 40.57 -44.31
CA ARG A 184 35.87 41.54 -43.65
C ARG A 184 35.12 42.39 -42.62
N GLY A 185 35.58 42.33 -41.37
CA GLY A 185 35.03 43.11 -40.25
C GLY A 185 33.75 42.52 -39.59
N VAL A 186 33.36 41.30 -39.98
CA VAL A 186 32.25 40.57 -39.38
C VAL A 186 32.75 39.17 -39.00
N GLU A 187 32.12 38.51 -38.00
CA GLU A 187 32.37 37.09 -37.71
C GLU A 187 32.17 36.25 -38.96
N ASP A 188 33.03 35.25 -39.17
CA ASP A 188 32.87 34.27 -40.24
C ASP A 188 31.52 33.56 -40.12
N LEU A 189 30.76 33.55 -41.22
CA LEU A 189 29.44 32.90 -41.27
C LEU A 189 29.66 31.46 -41.74
N GLN A 190 28.99 30.54 -41.03
CA GLN A 190 29.04 29.10 -41.30
C GLN A 190 27.64 28.57 -41.60
N TYR A 191 27.46 27.98 -42.78
CA TYR A 191 26.20 27.40 -43.23
C TYR A 191 26.46 26.07 -43.92
N THR A 192 25.39 25.21 -44.02
CA THR A 192 25.47 24.02 -44.83
C THR A 192 25.66 24.40 -46.30
N LYS A 193 26.41 23.59 -47.07
CA LYS A 193 26.64 23.78 -48.49
C LYS A 193 25.34 23.74 -49.32
N GLU A 194 24.47 22.80 -48.99
CA GLU A 194 23.11 22.72 -49.47
C GLU A 194 22.15 23.34 -48.46
N PHE A 195 21.04 23.86 -48.86
CA PHE A 195 19.96 24.47 -48.06
C PHE A 195 20.35 25.73 -47.29
N ARG A 196 21.59 26.02 -47.12
CA ARG A 196 22.10 27.19 -46.32
C ARG A 196 21.61 27.23 -44.88
N LEU A 197 21.43 26.06 -44.22
CA LEU A 197 21.11 25.99 -42.83
C LEU A 197 22.22 26.51 -41.96
N GLU A 198 21.87 27.16 -40.85
CA GLU A 198 22.80 27.45 -39.77
C GLU A 198 23.35 26.11 -39.19
N THR A 199 24.61 26.15 -38.76
CA THR A 199 25.26 24.96 -38.20
C THR A 199 24.50 24.38 -37.03
N GLU A 200 23.83 25.24 -36.25
CA GLU A 200 23.00 24.89 -35.10
C GLU A 200 21.76 24.07 -35.51
N LEU A 201 21.12 24.38 -36.65
CA LEU A 201 20.03 23.61 -37.19
C LEU A 201 20.49 22.26 -37.74
N LEU A 202 21.68 22.24 -38.40
CA LEU A 202 22.28 20.96 -38.81
C LEU A 202 22.52 20.02 -37.63
N VAL A 203 22.97 20.56 -36.49
CA VAL A 203 23.14 19.76 -35.26
C VAL A 203 21.84 19.04 -34.85
N VAL A 204 20.67 19.68 -34.99
CA VAL A 204 19.37 19.04 -34.73
C VAL A 204 19.10 17.91 -35.72
N VAL A 205 19.37 18.13 -37.01
CA VAL A 205 19.22 17.09 -38.05
C VAL A 205 20.14 15.90 -37.72
N LEU A 206 21.44 16.15 -37.41
CA LEU A 206 22.38 15.10 -37.03
C LEU A 206 21.92 14.33 -35.79
N ALA A 207 21.38 15.02 -34.77
CA ALA A 207 20.85 14.40 -33.56
C ALA A 207 19.65 13.50 -33.86
N ALA A 208 18.74 13.92 -34.76
CA ALA A 208 17.62 13.10 -35.20
C ALA A 208 18.10 11.86 -35.96
N MET A 209 19.11 11.99 -36.81
CA MET A 209 19.74 10.87 -37.53
C MET A 209 20.49 9.91 -36.59
N ILE A 210 21.16 10.43 -35.54
CA ILE A 210 21.71 9.59 -34.45
C ILE A 210 20.61 8.79 -33.76
N SER A 211 19.50 9.44 -33.43
CA SER A 211 18.34 8.78 -32.80
C SER A 211 17.75 7.67 -33.66
N ALA A 212 17.69 7.88 -34.99
CA ALA A 212 17.24 6.91 -35.97
C ALA A 212 18.27 5.78 -36.23
N GLY A 213 19.54 5.96 -35.81
CA GLY A 213 20.63 5.02 -36.08
C GLY A 213 21.13 5.08 -37.52
N ASP A 214 20.95 6.22 -38.21
CA ASP A 214 21.39 6.42 -39.58
C ASP A 214 22.87 6.79 -39.70
N LEU A 215 23.42 7.37 -38.62
CA LEU A 215 24.82 7.79 -38.55
C LEU A 215 25.34 7.88 -37.11
N GLU A 216 26.65 8.04 -36.99
CA GLU A 216 27.37 8.38 -35.77
C GLU A 216 28.18 9.68 -35.97
N VAL A 217 28.22 10.52 -34.92
CA VAL A 217 28.94 11.80 -34.94
C VAL A 217 30.14 11.72 -34.00
N ILE A 218 31.28 12.23 -34.46
CA ILE A 218 32.53 12.28 -33.69
C ILE A 218 32.84 13.73 -33.28
N ILE A 219 32.99 13.95 -31.95
CA ILE A 219 33.36 15.24 -31.33
C ILE A 219 34.44 14.94 -30.32
N ASP A 220 35.57 15.70 -30.41
CA ASP A 220 36.70 15.54 -29.47
C ASP A 220 37.14 14.06 -29.33
N ALA A 221 37.23 13.32 -30.45
CA ALA A 221 37.59 11.90 -30.53
C ALA A 221 36.55 10.93 -29.86
N LYS A 222 35.46 11.42 -29.32
CA LYS A 222 34.38 10.61 -28.77
C LYS A 222 33.29 10.38 -29.82
N THR A 223 32.82 9.13 -29.95
CA THR A 223 31.73 8.75 -30.82
C THR A 223 30.38 8.91 -30.13
N TYR A 224 29.46 9.57 -30.79
CA TYR A 224 28.09 9.73 -30.37
C TYR A 224 27.15 8.97 -31.32
N ASN A 225 26.29 8.10 -30.75
CA ASN A 225 25.35 7.24 -31.46
C ASN A 225 24.04 7.14 -30.66
N ALA A 226 23.11 6.29 -31.08
CA ALA A 226 21.79 6.16 -30.44
C ALA A 226 21.86 5.78 -28.96
N THR A 227 22.92 5.10 -28.49
CA THR A 227 23.03 4.66 -27.08
C THR A 227 23.42 5.78 -26.13
N ASN A 228 24.14 6.78 -26.59
CA ASN A 228 24.61 7.92 -25.80
C ASN A 228 24.11 9.27 -26.34
N LEU A 229 22.97 9.28 -27.06
CA LEU A 229 22.32 10.50 -27.54
C LEU A 229 22.04 11.50 -26.41
N SER A 230 21.69 11.03 -25.23
CA SER A 230 21.47 11.88 -24.05
C SER A 230 22.72 12.69 -23.63
N GLU A 231 23.90 12.11 -23.80
CA GLU A 231 25.16 12.82 -23.54
C GLU A 231 25.44 13.81 -24.66
N TYR A 232 25.16 13.46 -25.93
CA TYR A 232 25.32 14.36 -27.07
C TYR A 232 24.51 15.64 -26.89
N VAL A 233 23.23 15.53 -26.59
CA VAL A 233 22.31 16.68 -26.45
C VAL A 233 22.64 17.59 -25.23
N GLN A 234 23.41 17.11 -24.29
CA GLN A 234 23.90 17.90 -23.13
C GLN A 234 25.15 18.69 -23.41
N LEU A 235 25.82 18.45 -24.53
CA LEU A 235 27.02 19.23 -24.89
C LEU A 235 26.67 20.70 -25.18
N PRO A 236 27.56 21.63 -24.89
CA PRO A 236 27.41 23.02 -25.33
C PRO A 236 27.24 23.09 -26.85
N LEU A 237 26.31 23.92 -27.32
CA LEU A 237 26.04 24.07 -28.75
C LEU A 237 27.30 24.45 -29.54
N SER A 238 28.20 25.28 -28.96
CA SER A 238 29.50 25.62 -29.53
C SER A 238 30.41 24.42 -29.78
N LYS A 239 30.26 23.30 -29.06
CA LYS A 239 30.95 22.04 -29.33
C LYS A 239 30.25 21.23 -30.38
N LEU A 240 28.89 21.11 -30.26
CA LEU A 240 28.07 20.39 -31.21
C LEU A 240 28.24 20.95 -32.64
N SER A 241 28.29 22.29 -32.80
CA SER A 241 28.45 22.97 -34.08
C SER A 241 29.87 22.86 -34.66
N ARG A 242 30.81 22.21 -33.93
CA ARG A 242 32.21 21.98 -34.39
C ARG A 242 32.57 20.50 -34.36
N PHE A 243 31.60 19.63 -34.73
CA PHE A 243 31.89 18.20 -34.82
C PHE A 243 33.06 17.93 -35.79
N SER A 244 33.77 16.83 -35.55
CA SER A 244 34.92 16.46 -36.41
C SER A 244 34.47 15.87 -37.75
N HIS A 245 33.69 14.82 -37.66
CA HIS A 245 33.15 14.10 -38.82
C HIS A 245 31.97 13.26 -38.47
N VAL A 246 31.29 12.77 -39.48
CA VAL A 246 30.15 11.82 -39.39
C VAL A 246 30.57 10.53 -40.07
N LYS A 247 30.17 9.40 -39.54
CA LYS A 247 30.44 8.07 -40.14
C LYS A 247 29.20 7.21 -40.19
N LYS A 248 29.25 6.16 -41.00
CA LYS A 248 28.19 5.14 -41.06
C LYS A 248 28.08 4.45 -39.73
N PRO A 249 26.85 4.07 -39.31
CA PRO A 249 26.67 3.33 -38.09
C PRO A 249 27.19 1.89 -38.24
N THR A 250 27.49 1.25 -37.11
CA THR A 250 27.80 -0.20 -37.08
C THR A 250 26.61 -1.03 -37.57
N ASP A 251 26.88 -2.16 -38.19
CA ASP A 251 25.84 -3.11 -38.58
C ASP A 251 25.15 -3.71 -37.38
N LEU A 252 23.94 -4.22 -37.57
CA LEU A 252 23.22 -4.93 -36.49
C LEU A 252 23.96 -6.23 -36.18
N PRO A 253 24.21 -6.53 -34.90
CA PRO A 253 24.81 -7.80 -34.50
C PRO A 253 23.73 -8.88 -34.43
N TYR A 254 23.41 -9.49 -35.58
CA TYR A 254 22.30 -10.42 -35.72
C TYR A 254 22.45 -11.68 -34.87
N ASP A 255 23.68 -12.19 -34.70
CA ASP A 255 23.95 -13.39 -33.93
C ASP A 255 23.70 -13.13 -32.43
N GLU A 256 24.21 -12.04 -31.91
CA GLU A 256 24.01 -11.64 -30.52
C GLU A 256 22.55 -11.26 -30.26
N LEU A 257 21.90 -10.59 -31.21
CA LEU A 257 20.49 -10.27 -31.11
C LEU A 257 19.64 -11.54 -31.09
N GLY A 258 19.94 -12.50 -31.98
CA GLY A 258 19.28 -13.81 -31.98
C GLY A 258 19.42 -14.52 -30.65
N ALA A 259 20.65 -14.59 -30.10
CA ALA A 259 20.92 -15.21 -28.81
C ALA A 259 20.14 -14.55 -27.65
N VAL A 260 20.06 -13.21 -27.63
CA VAL A 260 19.28 -12.51 -26.59
C VAL A 260 17.78 -12.75 -26.74
N LEU A 261 17.25 -12.73 -27.96
CA LEU A 261 15.83 -13.01 -28.19
C LEU A 261 15.48 -14.44 -27.77
N GLU A 262 16.32 -15.41 -28.07
CA GLU A 262 16.17 -16.81 -27.65
C GLU A 262 16.24 -16.96 -26.12
N LEU A 263 17.20 -16.30 -25.46
CA LEU A 263 17.34 -16.33 -23.99
C LEU A 263 16.06 -15.90 -23.29
N PHE A 264 15.35 -14.91 -23.81
CA PHE A 264 14.11 -14.38 -23.22
C PHE A 264 12.82 -14.89 -23.87
N ASP A 265 12.92 -15.93 -24.72
CA ASP A 265 11.79 -16.55 -25.42
C ASP A 265 10.96 -15.54 -26.25
N VAL A 266 11.67 -14.60 -26.89
CA VAL A 266 11.06 -13.62 -27.79
C VAL A 266 11.20 -14.07 -29.23
N SER A 267 10.09 -14.45 -29.85
CA SER A 267 10.09 -14.89 -31.25
C SER A 267 10.15 -13.70 -32.22
N ILE A 268 10.94 -13.87 -33.29
CA ILE A 268 10.99 -12.94 -34.43
C ILE A 268 10.70 -13.71 -35.73
N PRO A 269 9.68 -13.31 -36.49
CA PRO A 269 9.34 -14.04 -37.73
C PRO A 269 10.34 -13.79 -38.86
N ASN A 270 10.89 -12.60 -38.93
CA ASN A 270 11.92 -12.17 -39.88
C ASN A 270 12.67 -10.95 -39.34
N TYR A 271 13.78 -10.57 -39.96
CA TYR A 271 14.57 -9.39 -39.57
C TYR A 271 14.20 -8.13 -40.38
N GLU A 272 12.96 -8.07 -40.88
CA GLU A 272 12.45 -6.82 -41.46
C GLU A 272 12.24 -5.77 -40.34
N GLU A 273 12.38 -4.51 -40.72
CA GLU A 273 12.45 -3.40 -39.77
C GLU A 273 11.28 -3.32 -38.75
N GLU A 274 10.05 -3.57 -39.24
CA GLU A 274 8.87 -3.52 -38.34
C GLU A 274 8.83 -4.71 -37.37
N ALA A 275 9.18 -5.91 -37.87
CA ALA A 275 9.23 -7.12 -37.05
C ALA A 275 10.35 -7.01 -36.01
N LEU A 276 11.51 -6.52 -36.43
CA LEU A 276 12.65 -6.26 -35.56
C LEU A 276 12.32 -5.23 -34.46
N THR A 277 11.71 -4.12 -34.86
CA THR A 277 11.31 -3.08 -33.88
C THR A 277 10.33 -3.64 -32.84
N ARG A 278 9.34 -4.43 -33.26
CA ARG A 278 8.39 -5.08 -32.37
C ARG A 278 9.08 -6.07 -31.43
N ALA A 279 9.96 -6.92 -31.95
CA ALA A 279 10.71 -7.91 -31.17
C ALA A 279 11.58 -7.22 -30.10
N ILE A 280 12.29 -6.15 -30.44
CA ILE A 280 13.10 -5.37 -29.49
C ILE A 280 12.24 -4.68 -28.42
N MET A 281 11.05 -4.19 -28.77
CA MET A 281 10.12 -3.62 -27.79
C MET A 281 9.59 -4.68 -26.81
N VAL A 282 9.23 -5.87 -27.32
CA VAL A 282 8.81 -7.00 -26.49
C VAL A 282 9.97 -7.43 -25.59
N LEU A 283 11.17 -7.57 -26.13
CA LEU A 283 12.39 -7.88 -25.37
C LEU A 283 12.59 -6.88 -24.23
N ALA A 284 12.52 -5.58 -24.50
CA ALA A 284 12.71 -4.54 -23.47
C ALA A 284 11.67 -4.65 -22.34
N THR A 285 10.43 -5.02 -22.67
CA THR A 285 9.36 -5.24 -21.68
C THR A 285 9.64 -6.50 -20.86
N THR A 286 9.93 -7.62 -21.53
CA THR A 286 10.22 -8.91 -20.87
C THR A 286 11.42 -8.79 -19.93
N VAL A 287 12.48 -8.13 -20.40
CA VAL A 287 13.68 -7.89 -19.58
C VAL A 287 13.38 -7.01 -18.38
N ASN A 288 12.54 -5.97 -18.52
CA ASN A 288 12.12 -5.14 -17.39
C ASN A 288 11.35 -5.96 -16.34
N ASP A 289 10.49 -6.87 -16.77
CA ASP A 289 9.77 -7.76 -15.86
C ASP A 289 10.73 -8.70 -15.13
N LYS A 290 11.76 -9.20 -15.85
CA LYS A 290 12.82 -10.02 -15.24
C LYS A 290 13.67 -9.25 -14.24
N VAL A 291 13.97 -7.97 -14.45
CA VAL A 291 14.62 -7.10 -13.43
C VAL A 291 13.77 -7.04 -12.16
N ASN A 292 12.46 -6.78 -12.30
CA ASN A 292 11.55 -6.70 -11.17
C ASN A 292 11.40 -8.04 -10.41
N GLU A 293 11.33 -9.15 -11.15
CA GLU A 293 11.30 -10.50 -10.58
C GLU A 293 12.60 -10.81 -9.82
N THR A 294 13.75 -10.51 -10.43
CA THR A 294 15.07 -10.71 -9.83
C THR A 294 15.22 -9.92 -8.53
N LEU A 295 14.80 -8.65 -8.49
CA LEU A 295 14.83 -7.84 -7.28
C LEU A 295 14.01 -8.45 -6.14
N LYS A 296 12.80 -8.96 -6.44
CA LYS A 296 11.94 -9.63 -5.45
C LYS A 296 12.62 -10.89 -4.91
N ILE A 297 13.16 -11.72 -5.80
CA ILE A 297 13.84 -12.98 -5.43
C ILE A 297 15.09 -12.72 -4.61
N ILE A 298 15.92 -11.72 -4.99
CA ILE A 298 17.10 -11.33 -4.20
C ILE A 298 16.71 -10.94 -2.76
N GLN A 299 15.61 -10.22 -2.57
CA GLN A 299 15.14 -9.86 -1.22
C GLN A 299 14.78 -11.10 -0.40
N ILE A 300 14.14 -12.08 -1.01
CA ILE A 300 13.78 -13.34 -0.33
C ILE A 300 15.04 -14.17 -0.03
N ILE A 301 15.97 -14.25 -0.98
CA ILE A 301 17.25 -14.96 -0.77
C ILE A 301 18.05 -14.34 0.39
N LYS A 302 18.08 -13.00 0.52
CA LYS A 302 18.73 -12.30 1.64
C LYS A 302 18.19 -12.74 3.00
N THR A 303 16.93 -13.12 3.09
CA THR A 303 16.32 -13.66 4.31
C THR A 303 16.55 -15.18 4.46
N GLY A 304 17.23 -15.82 3.53
CA GLY A 304 17.50 -17.26 3.52
C GLY A 304 16.31 -18.14 3.15
N PHE A 305 15.24 -17.59 2.57
CA PHE A 305 13.95 -18.27 2.37
C PHE A 305 13.40 -18.78 3.69
N PRO A 306 12.80 -17.94 4.53
CA PRO A 306 12.28 -18.33 5.83
C PRO A 306 11.18 -19.37 5.70
N MET A 307 11.24 -20.39 6.54
CA MET A 307 10.20 -21.40 6.75
C MET A 307 9.68 -21.34 8.18
N TRP A 308 8.76 -22.22 8.52
CA TRP A 308 8.27 -22.39 9.87
C TRP A 308 9.35 -22.85 10.86
N GLU A 309 10.43 -23.48 10.37
CA GLU A 309 11.60 -23.89 11.16
C GLU A 309 12.89 -23.52 10.43
N GLY A 310 13.39 -22.30 10.67
CA GLY A 310 14.65 -21.82 10.13
C GLY A 310 14.58 -21.33 8.70
N THR A 311 15.63 -21.58 7.92
CA THR A 311 15.79 -21.12 6.55
C THR A 311 16.10 -22.26 5.59
N LEU A 312 15.70 -22.12 4.31
CA LEU A 312 15.99 -23.09 3.26
C LEU A 312 17.43 -23.02 2.75
N LEU A 313 18.04 -21.82 2.79
CA LEU A 313 19.37 -21.57 2.25
C LEU A 313 20.39 -21.40 3.36
N SER A 314 21.56 -21.98 3.14
CA SER A 314 22.76 -21.74 3.96
C SER A 314 23.40 -20.39 3.61
N ALA A 315 24.23 -19.85 4.50
CA ALA A 315 24.92 -18.58 4.28
C ALA A 315 25.81 -18.55 3.01
N PRO A 316 26.56 -19.59 2.66
CA PRO A 316 27.28 -19.64 1.40
C PRO A 316 26.38 -19.60 0.17
N GLU A 317 25.27 -20.38 0.17
CA GLU A 317 24.30 -20.40 -0.93
C GLU A 317 23.62 -19.03 -1.12
N ILE A 318 23.33 -18.34 -0.03
CA ILE A 318 22.77 -16.98 -0.07
C ILE A 318 23.72 -16.05 -0.82
N GLN A 319 25.01 -16.05 -0.45
CA GLN A 319 26.00 -15.15 -1.03
C GLN A 319 26.23 -15.43 -2.52
N GLU A 320 26.41 -16.71 -2.89
CA GLU A 320 26.62 -17.11 -4.27
C GLU A 320 25.43 -16.77 -5.18
N ASN A 321 24.22 -17.08 -4.74
CA ASN A 321 23.02 -16.83 -5.56
C ASN A 321 22.70 -15.32 -5.66
N ILE A 322 22.95 -14.53 -4.61
CA ILE A 322 22.79 -13.07 -4.68
C ILE A 322 23.76 -12.51 -5.71
N GLN A 323 25.03 -12.88 -5.67
CA GLN A 323 26.02 -12.40 -6.63
C GLN A 323 25.61 -12.72 -8.06
N MET A 324 25.25 -13.99 -8.34
CA MET A 324 24.81 -14.43 -9.66
C MET A 324 23.59 -13.62 -10.17
N LEU A 325 22.59 -13.42 -9.32
CA LEU A 325 21.38 -12.71 -9.68
C LEU A 325 21.58 -11.19 -9.79
N GLU A 326 22.49 -10.61 -9.04
CA GLU A 326 22.88 -9.20 -9.21
C GLU A 326 23.59 -8.98 -10.54
N GLU A 327 24.51 -9.86 -10.95
CA GLU A 327 25.14 -9.85 -12.28
C GLU A 327 24.09 -10.00 -13.39
N PHE A 328 23.13 -10.89 -13.23
CA PHE A 328 22.02 -11.07 -14.17
C PHE A 328 21.12 -9.84 -14.26
N LYS A 329 20.82 -9.21 -13.12
CA LYS A 329 20.05 -7.96 -13.08
C LYS A 329 20.75 -6.86 -13.84
N GLU A 330 22.06 -6.65 -13.62
CA GLU A 330 22.85 -5.66 -14.34
C GLU A 330 22.89 -5.93 -15.86
N PHE A 331 22.99 -7.19 -16.26
CA PHE A 331 22.86 -7.61 -17.64
C PHE A 331 21.49 -7.21 -18.22
N CYS A 332 20.40 -7.52 -17.52
CA CYS A 332 19.04 -7.14 -17.92
C CYS A 332 18.87 -5.61 -17.99
N GLU A 333 19.33 -4.86 -16.99
CA GLU A 333 19.27 -3.40 -16.99
C GLU A 333 20.07 -2.79 -18.16
N THR A 334 21.13 -3.44 -18.56
CA THR A 334 21.91 -3.03 -19.73
C THR A 334 21.15 -3.32 -21.02
N ILE A 335 20.57 -4.51 -21.19
CA ILE A 335 19.75 -4.86 -22.36
C ILE A 335 18.56 -3.89 -22.51
N LYS A 336 17.91 -3.53 -21.42
CA LYS A 336 16.79 -2.59 -21.42
C LYS A 336 17.12 -1.25 -22.10
N ARG A 337 18.40 -0.84 -22.07
CA ARG A 337 18.84 0.39 -22.74
C ARG A 337 18.84 0.27 -24.26
N TYR A 338 18.95 -0.94 -24.79
CA TYR A 338 18.94 -1.24 -26.22
C TYR A 338 17.52 -1.46 -26.76
N ASN A 339 16.59 -0.57 -26.44
CA ASN A 339 15.15 -0.67 -26.70
C ASN A 339 14.72 -0.23 -28.12
N THR A 340 15.67 0.04 -29.00
CA THR A 340 15.41 0.37 -30.43
C THR A 340 16.44 -0.32 -31.30
N PRO A 341 16.13 -0.60 -32.60
CA PRO A 341 17.10 -1.13 -33.54
C PRO A 341 18.37 -0.27 -33.66
N ALA A 342 18.21 1.05 -33.62
CA ALA A 342 19.33 2.01 -33.65
C ALA A 342 20.31 1.81 -32.47
N LYS A 343 19.79 1.61 -31.28
CA LYS A 343 20.60 1.34 -30.08
C LYS A 343 21.21 -0.06 -30.13
N MET A 344 20.47 -1.04 -30.66
CA MET A 344 20.92 -2.43 -30.74
C MET A 344 22.14 -2.59 -31.65
N ARG A 345 22.37 -1.72 -32.65
CA ARG A 345 23.62 -1.69 -33.45
C ARG A 345 24.89 -1.59 -32.61
N ASN A 346 24.79 -1.00 -31.43
CA ASN A 346 25.90 -0.81 -30.51
C ASN A 346 25.85 -1.77 -29.31
N PHE A 347 25.21 -2.93 -29.48
CA PHE A 347 25.12 -3.96 -28.45
C PHE A 347 26.52 -4.47 -28.10
N LYS A 348 26.80 -4.60 -26.78
CA LYS A 348 28.18 -4.81 -26.31
C LYS A 348 28.48 -6.21 -25.80
N TYR A 349 27.45 -7.07 -25.66
CA TYR A 349 27.65 -8.44 -25.20
C TYR A 349 27.80 -9.39 -26.38
N ASP A 350 28.75 -10.32 -26.25
CA ASP A 350 28.92 -11.43 -27.18
C ASP A 350 27.98 -12.60 -26.84
N THR A 351 27.83 -13.54 -27.76
CA THR A 351 26.97 -14.72 -27.60
C THR A 351 27.37 -15.57 -26.38
N ALA A 352 28.68 -15.72 -26.09
CA ALA A 352 29.15 -16.47 -24.96
C ALA A 352 28.73 -15.86 -23.61
N THR A 353 28.77 -14.53 -23.50
CA THR A 353 28.27 -13.80 -22.33
C THR A 353 26.77 -13.99 -22.16
N ILE A 354 26.00 -13.94 -23.27
CA ILE A 354 24.54 -14.12 -23.25
C ILE A 354 24.19 -15.53 -22.81
N GLU A 355 24.84 -16.57 -23.37
CA GLU A 355 24.61 -17.96 -22.99
C GLU A 355 24.90 -18.23 -21.51
N LYS A 356 25.94 -17.61 -20.95
CA LYS A 356 26.26 -17.71 -19.51
C LYS A 356 25.10 -17.21 -18.65
N GLN A 357 24.35 -16.22 -19.11
CA GLN A 357 23.19 -15.67 -18.35
C GLN A 357 21.99 -16.64 -18.33
N GLY A 358 21.96 -17.65 -19.21
CA GLY A 358 20.95 -18.70 -19.19
C GLY A 358 20.94 -19.48 -17.87
N ALA A 359 22.11 -19.74 -17.28
CA ALA A 359 22.19 -20.39 -15.97
C ALA A 359 21.57 -19.53 -14.86
N ALA A 360 21.80 -18.22 -14.89
CA ALA A 360 21.21 -17.29 -13.93
C ALA A 360 19.68 -17.14 -14.09
N LEU A 361 19.20 -17.13 -15.34
CA LEU A 361 17.76 -17.13 -15.64
C LEU A 361 17.08 -18.42 -15.15
N ASN A 362 17.68 -19.59 -15.36
CA ASN A 362 17.17 -20.86 -14.86
C ASN A 362 17.14 -20.84 -13.32
N LYS A 363 18.16 -20.28 -12.69
CA LYS A 363 18.21 -20.15 -11.22
C LYS A 363 17.14 -19.21 -10.68
N LEU A 364 16.87 -18.11 -11.38
CA LEU A 364 15.76 -17.20 -11.05
C LEU A 364 14.41 -17.93 -11.10
N GLN A 365 14.16 -18.72 -12.15
CA GLN A 365 12.94 -19.51 -12.31
C GLN A 365 12.81 -20.58 -11.22
N GLU A 366 13.92 -21.23 -10.85
CA GLU A 366 13.97 -22.19 -9.73
C GLU A 366 13.52 -21.51 -8.44
N PHE A 367 14.07 -20.34 -8.10
CA PHE A 367 13.72 -19.62 -6.89
C PHE A 367 12.30 -19.03 -6.94
N ALA A 368 11.81 -18.58 -8.08
CA ALA A 368 10.43 -18.16 -8.24
C ALA A 368 9.45 -19.32 -8.00
N THR A 369 9.77 -20.50 -8.51
CA THR A 369 9.00 -21.74 -8.27
C THR A 369 9.06 -22.12 -6.80
N LEU A 370 10.24 -22.09 -6.18
CA LEU A 370 10.42 -22.36 -4.77
C LEU A 370 9.62 -21.41 -3.89
N GLN A 371 9.60 -20.12 -4.22
CA GLN A 371 8.79 -19.12 -3.52
C GLN A 371 7.31 -19.46 -3.59
N LYS A 372 6.80 -19.80 -4.78
CA LYS A 372 5.41 -20.20 -4.97
C LYS A 372 5.09 -21.43 -4.11
N ASN A 373 5.89 -22.48 -4.20
CA ASN A 373 5.70 -23.72 -3.45
C ASN A 373 5.74 -23.48 -1.94
N THR A 374 6.71 -22.69 -1.45
CA THR A 374 6.80 -22.34 -0.03
C THR A 374 5.59 -21.56 0.44
N THR A 375 5.10 -20.61 -0.36
CA THR A 375 3.90 -19.80 -0.03
C THR A 375 2.65 -20.67 0.06
N GLU A 376 2.47 -21.61 -0.87
CA GLU A 376 1.36 -22.57 -0.86
C GLU A 376 1.44 -23.49 0.37
N CYS A 377 2.62 -24.00 0.69
CA CYS A 377 2.83 -24.83 1.88
C CYS A 377 2.58 -24.07 3.19
N MET A 378 2.98 -22.80 3.30
CA MET A 378 2.84 -22.02 4.52
C MET A 378 1.40 -21.89 5.01
N GLN A 379 0.41 -21.90 4.13
CA GLN A 379 -0.99 -21.83 4.53
C GLN A 379 -1.42 -23.03 5.35
N ILE A 380 -1.07 -24.23 4.89
CA ILE A 380 -1.42 -25.47 5.60
C ILE A 380 -0.54 -25.67 6.82
N VAL A 381 0.74 -25.33 6.72
CA VAL A 381 1.70 -25.42 7.84
C VAL A 381 1.24 -24.57 9.01
N ASN A 382 0.92 -23.28 8.77
CA ASN A 382 0.41 -22.38 9.80
C ASN A 382 -0.86 -22.92 10.44
N TYR A 383 -1.76 -23.49 9.62
CA TYR A 383 -2.97 -24.10 10.15
C TYR A 383 -2.66 -25.25 11.10
N ILE A 384 -1.79 -26.20 10.69
CA ILE A 384 -1.39 -27.37 11.48
C ILE A 384 -0.69 -26.95 12.77
N GLN A 385 0.26 -26.01 12.70
CA GLN A 385 0.97 -25.50 13.87
C GLN A 385 0.04 -24.83 14.90
N LEU A 386 -1.01 -24.13 14.43
CA LEU A 386 -2.05 -23.57 15.31
C LEU A 386 -3.00 -24.65 15.86
N ALA A 387 -3.18 -25.75 15.15
CA ALA A 387 -4.03 -26.86 15.56
C ALA A 387 -3.37 -27.76 16.64
N GLN A 388 -2.05 -27.98 16.55
CA GLN A 388 -1.30 -28.84 17.48
C GLN A 388 -1.50 -28.52 18.97
N PRO A 389 -1.38 -27.25 19.44
CA PRO A 389 -1.61 -26.90 20.84
C PRO A 389 -3.08 -27.15 21.28
N THR A 390 -4.01 -27.13 20.33
CA THR A 390 -5.44 -27.32 20.59
C THR A 390 -5.77 -28.82 20.78
N MET A 391 -5.13 -29.65 19.98
CA MET A 391 -5.29 -31.12 20.04
C MET A 391 -4.59 -31.74 21.25
N GLY A 392 -3.47 -31.11 21.65
CA GLY A 392 -2.56 -31.65 22.67
C GLY A 392 -1.34 -32.34 22.05
N LEU A 393 -0.15 -31.95 22.52
CA LEU A 393 1.13 -32.34 21.94
C LEU A 393 1.44 -33.88 22.01
N GLN A 394 0.77 -34.58 22.87
CA GLN A 394 1.03 -36.05 23.07
C GLN A 394 0.03 -36.93 22.30
N THR A 395 -0.82 -36.38 21.47
CA THR A 395 -1.77 -37.16 20.68
C THR A 395 -1.08 -37.79 19.47
N GLN A 396 -1.59 -38.94 19.00
CA GLN A 396 -1.12 -39.56 17.77
C GLN A 396 -1.18 -38.62 16.57
N TRP A 397 -2.26 -37.83 16.47
CA TRP A 397 -2.42 -36.82 15.40
C TRP A 397 -1.29 -35.77 15.45
N SER A 398 -0.92 -35.27 16.63
CA SER A 398 0.14 -34.28 16.78
C SER A 398 1.51 -34.86 16.40
N GLN A 399 1.77 -36.11 16.72
CA GLN A 399 3.00 -36.82 16.30
C GLN A 399 3.07 -36.96 14.78
N GLN A 400 1.98 -37.42 14.15
CA GLN A 400 1.89 -37.56 12.69
C GLN A 400 2.00 -36.22 11.97
N SER A 401 1.44 -35.16 12.55
CA SER A 401 1.54 -33.82 11.98
C SER A 401 2.96 -33.26 12.07
N THR A 402 3.68 -33.51 13.15
CA THR A 402 5.09 -33.13 13.30
C THR A 402 5.97 -33.87 12.29
N GLU A 403 5.82 -35.20 12.17
CA GLU A 403 6.53 -35.99 11.16
C GLU A 403 6.26 -35.45 9.73
N ALA A 404 5.00 -35.17 9.39
CA ALA A 404 4.66 -34.65 8.06
C ALA A 404 5.24 -33.25 7.80
N LEU A 405 5.34 -32.38 8.82
CA LEU A 405 5.99 -31.07 8.72
C LEU A 405 7.51 -31.22 8.50
N ASP A 406 8.17 -32.16 9.22
CA ASP A 406 9.59 -32.43 9.07
C ASP A 406 9.91 -32.99 7.67
N GLU A 407 9.11 -33.95 7.20
CA GLU A 407 9.24 -34.53 5.84
C GLU A 407 9.05 -33.42 4.77
N LEU A 408 8.07 -32.54 4.93
CA LEU A 408 7.85 -31.41 4.02
C LEU A 408 9.04 -30.44 4.04
N SER A 409 9.54 -30.09 5.22
CA SER A 409 10.73 -29.26 5.39
C SER A 409 11.94 -29.86 4.66
N HIS A 410 12.17 -31.16 4.84
CA HIS A 410 13.25 -31.87 4.19
C HIS A 410 13.10 -31.91 2.66
N ALA A 411 11.88 -32.16 2.15
CA ALA A 411 11.62 -32.18 0.72
C ALA A 411 11.86 -30.80 0.07
N LEU A 412 11.44 -29.71 0.70
CA LEU A 412 11.68 -28.36 0.21
C LEU A 412 13.17 -27.98 0.25
N LYS A 413 13.90 -28.33 1.31
CA LYS A 413 15.35 -28.09 1.41
C LYS A 413 16.14 -28.81 0.31
N ASN A 414 15.76 -30.03 0.00
CA ASN A 414 16.45 -30.86 -0.99
C ASN A 414 15.88 -30.73 -2.42
N ARG A 415 14.95 -29.76 -2.66
CA ARG A 415 14.30 -29.54 -3.98
C ARG A 415 13.60 -30.81 -4.50
N GLN A 416 13.08 -31.65 -3.59
CA GLN A 416 12.36 -32.86 -3.91
C GLN A 416 10.86 -32.58 -4.13
N ASN A 417 10.13 -33.57 -4.67
CA ASN A 417 8.70 -33.47 -4.82
C ASN A 417 8.01 -33.42 -3.45
N HIS A 418 7.44 -32.26 -3.11
CA HIS A 418 6.77 -32.00 -1.82
C HIS A 418 5.26 -32.28 -1.86
N VAL A 419 4.68 -32.56 -3.03
CA VAL A 419 3.21 -32.73 -3.19
C VAL A 419 2.62 -33.84 -2.33
N PRO A 420 3.27 -35.04 -2.16
CA PRO A 420 2.72 -36.09 -1.29
C PRO A 420 2.63 -35.66 0.18
N MET A 421 3.64 -34.91 0.68
CA MET A 421 3.69 -34.42 2.06
C MET A 421 2.62 -33.33 2.27
N LEU A 422 2.45 -32.47 1.29
CA LEU A 422 1.38 -31.46 1.30
C LEU A 422 0.00 -32.12 1.37
N GLN A 423 -0.23 -33.18 0.58
CA GLN A 423 -1.47 -33.95 0.61
C GLN A 423 -1.70 -34.59 1.98
N ARG A 424 -0.68 -35.18 2.58
CA ARG A 424 -0.76 -35.76 3.94
C ARG A 424 -1.17 -34.69 4.98
N LEU A 425 -0.63 -33.47 4.90
CA LEU A 425 -1.02 -32.37 5.79
C LEU A 425 -2.48 -31.91 5.55
N LEU A 426 -2.93 -31.91 4.30
CA LEU A 426 -4.32 -31.60 3.96
C LEU A 426 -5.29 -32.65 4.53
N ASP A 427 -4.92 -33.92 4.51
CA ASP A 427 -5.73 -34.99 5.08
C ASP A 427 -5.74 -34.92 6.61
N LEU A 428 -4.60 -34.65 7.26
CA LEU A 428 -4.54 -34.37 8.69
C LEU A 428 -5.38 -33.15 9.10
N LYS A 429 -5.44 -32.13 8.27
CA LYS A 429 -6.35 -30.98 8.49
C LYS A 429 -7.82 -31.41 8.47
N LYS A 430 -8.21 -32.26 7.52
CA LYS A 430 -9.61 -32.78 7.44
C LYS A 430 -9.95 -33.59 8.70
N GLU A 431 -9.04 -34.48 9.10
CA GLU A 431 -9.18 -35.28 10.31
C GLU A 431 -9.31 -34.38 11.55
N TYR A 432 -8.45 -33.38 11.67
CA TYR A 432 -8.54 -32.39 12.76
C TYR A 432 -9.90 -31.70 12.81
N ILE A 433 -10.40 -31.20 11.67
CA ILE A 433 -11.72 -30.54 11.59
C ILE A 433 -12.82 -31.46 12.07
N GLN A 434 -12.80 -32.74 11.68
CA GLN A 434 -13.79 -33.72 12.13
C GLN A 434 -13.71 -33.92 13.64
N ILE A 435 -12.54 -34.23 14.17
CA ILE A 435 -12.33 -34.46 15.60
C ILE A 435 -12.73 -33.21 16.42
N TYR A 436 -12.30 -32.05 15.96
CA TYR A 436 -12.60 -30.78 16.64
C TYR A 436 -14.11 -30.51 16.69
N THR A 437 -14.81 -30.72 15.56
CA THR A 437 -16.25 -30.51 15.47
C THR A 437 -16.99 -31.43 16.43
N GLU A 438 -16.62 -32.72 16.48
CA GLU A 438 -17.22 -33.70 17.38
C GLU A 438 -16.98 -33.37 18.87
N GLN A 439 -15.75 -32.98 19.23
CA GLN A 439 -15.41 -32.63 20.61
C GLN A 439 -16.05 -31.31 21.03
N HIS A 440 -16.09 -30.33 20.15
CA HIS A 440 -16.77 -29.06 20.38
C HIS A 440 -18.27 -29.27 20.59
N ASP A 441 -18.91 -30.14 19.76
CA ASP A 441 -20.34 -30.44 19.88
C ASP A 441 -20.68 -31.13 21.23
N LYS A 442 -19.79 -31.99 21.73
CA LYS A 442 -19.94 -32.61 23.06
C LYS A 442 -19.74 -31.61 24.20
N SER A 443 -18.83 -30.68 24.05
CA SER A 443 -18.36 -29.76 25.10
C SER A 443 -19.09 -28.41 25.12
N ARG A 444 -20.06 -28.19 24.24
CA ARG A 444 -20.82 -26.95 24.14
C ARG A 444 -22.28 -27.23 23.87
N LEU A 445 -23.17 -26.44 24.47
CA LEU A 445 -24.60 -26.53 24.26
C LEU A 445 -24.98 -25.85 22.95
N ASN A 446 -25.78 -26.52 22.15
CA ASN A 446 -26.42 -25.92 20.98
C ASN A 446 -27.61 -25.03 21.38
N ALA A 447 -28.32 -24.42 20.41
CA ALA A 447 -29.43 -23.52 20.67
C ALA A 447 -30.57 -24.20 21.44
N THR A 448 -30.90 -25.45 21.12
CA THR A 448 -31.97 -26.23 21.78
C THR A 448 -31.62 -26.53 23.23
N GLU A 449 -30.41 -27.02 23.45
CA GLU A 449 -29.87 -27.33 24.78
C GLU A 449 -29.72 -26.09 25.66
N ASN A 450 -29.31 -24.99 25.06
CA ASN A 450 -29.24 -23.72 25.78
C ASN A 450 -30.64 -23.18 26.19
N ASN A 451 -31.64 -23.37 25.35
CA ASN A 451 -33.03 -23.07 25.71
C ASN A 451 -33.51 -23.95 26.86
N LEU A 452 -33.14 -25.24 26.86
CA LEU A 452 -33.43 -26.14 28.01
C LEU A 452 -32.73 -25.65 29.28
N LYS A 453 -31.45 -25.29 29.22
CA LYS A 453 -30.70 -24.66 30.34
C LYS A 453 -31.42 -23.44 30.89
N LYS A 454 -31.88 -22.53 30.02
CA LYS A 454 -32.63 -21.32 30.41
C LYS A 454 -33.99 -21.71 31.05
N LYS A 455 -34.68 -22.70 30.51
CA LYS A 455 -35.93 -23.20 31.04
C LYS A 455 -35.72 -23.78 32.46
N LEU A 456 -34.70 -24.59 32.68
CA LEU A 456 -34.36 -25.13 34.01
C LEU A 456 -34.02 -24.03 35.02
N LEU A 457 -33.25 -23.01 34.62
CA LEU A 457 -32.91 -21.86 35.47
C LEU A 457 -34.12 -21.00 35.87
N SER A 458 -35.21 -21.03 35.07
CA SER A 458 -36.44 -20.31 35.32
C SER A 458 -37.59 -21.23 35.77
N SER A 459 -37.31 -22.50 36.05
CA SER A 459 -38.34 -23.46 36.43
C SER A 459 -38.97 -23.14 37.79
N ASN A 460 -40.21 -23.50 37.98
CA ASN A 460 -40.93 -23.31 39.23
C ASN A 460 -40.29 -24.13 40.36
N GLU A 461 -39.88 -25.35 40.05
CA GLU A 461 -39.23 -26.26 41.01
C GLU A 461 -37.96 -25.64 41.59
N LEU A 462 -37.07 -25.09 40.70
CA LEU A 462 -35.87 -24.43 41.16
C LEU A 462 -36.17 -23.20 42.01
N ASN A 463 -37.16 -22.39 41.61
CA ASN A 463 -37.57 -21.21 42.35
C ASN A 463 -38.08 -21.55 43.74
N ILE A 464 -38.89 -22.61 43.87
CA ILE A 464 -39.39 -23.14 45.15
C ILE A 464 -38.21 -23.62 46.00
N LEU A 465 -37.30 -24.44 45.46
CA LEU A 465 -36.13 -24.93 46.17
C LEU A 465 -35.24 -23.79 46.66
N LYS A 466 -35.03 -22.74 45.88
CA LYS A 466 -34.28 -21.54 46.32
C LYS A 466 -34.96 -20.80 47.45
N GLN A 467 -36.27 -20.61 47.41
CA GLN A 467 -37.01 -19.96 48.47
C GLN A 467 -36.96 -20.79 49.76
N LEU A 468 -37.14 -22.10 49.64
CA LEU A 468 -37.00 -23.01 50.79
C LEU A 468 -35.56 -22.99 51.35
N ALA A 469 -34.55 -23.04 50.50
CA ALA A 469 -33.12 -22.99 50.90
C ALA A 469 -32.74 -21.74 51.68
N ASN A 470 -33.35 -20.60 51.37
CA ASN A 470 -33.08 -19.32 52.00
C ASN A 470 -33.70 -19.20 53.40
N HIS A 471 -34.75 -19.94 53.69
CA HIS A 471 -35.54 -19.76 54.92
C HIS A 471 -35.50 -20.96 55.83
N ILE A 472 -35.34 -22.19 55.31
CA ILE A 472 -35.46 -23.43 56.10
C ILE A 472 -34.07 -24.04 56.30
N SER A 473 -33.52 -23.95 57.51
CA SER A 473 -32.12 -24.29 57.82
C SER A 473 -31.81 -25.80 57.82
N ILE A 474 -32.80 -26.68 57.92
CA ILE A 474 -32.56 -28.12 57.91
C ILE A 474 -32.34 -28.71 56.51
N LEU A 475 -32.67 -27.95 55.47
CA LEU A 475 -32.52 -28.42 54.10
C LEU A 475 -31.04 -28.25 53.62
N PRO A 476 -30.53 -29.17 52.81
CA PRO A 476 -29.16 -29.15 52.33
C PRO A 476 -28.93 -28.09 51.25
N THR A 477 -28.88 -26.83 51.66
CA THR A 477 -28.77 -25.63 50.77
C THR A 477 -27.63 -25.70 49.78
N GLU A 478 -26.49 -26.29 50.14
CA GLU A 478 -25.35 -26.46 49.29
C GLU A 478 -25.65 -27.36 48.06
N GLN A 479 -26.60 -28.28 48.20
CA GLN A 479 -26.98 -29.13 47.05
C GLN A 479 -27.54 -28.32 45.90
N ILE A 480 -28.46 -27.39 46.17
CA ILE A 480 -29.07 -26.52 45.15
C ILE A 480 -28.06 -25.50 44.64
N ARG A 481 -27.21 -24.94 45.51
CA ARG A 481 -26.16 -24.04 45.07
C ARG A 481 -25.17 -24.70 44.13
N ASN A 482 -24.77 -25.93 44.41
CA ASN A 482 -23.87 -26.70 43.57
C ASN A 482 -24.50 -27.10 42.24
N TRP A 483 -25.78 -27.52 42.30
CA TRP A 483 -26.57 -27.84 41.12
C TRP A 483 -26.69 -26.60 40.20
N GLU A 484 -27.06 -25.46 40.75
CA GLU A 484 -27.19 -24.21 40.00
C GLU A 484 -25.83 -23.73 39.43
N LYS A 485 -24.75 -23.78 40.20
CA LYS A 485 -23.43 -23.49 39.72
C LYS A 485 -23.02 -24.44 38.59
N ALA A 486 -23.29 -25.72 38.71
CA ALA A 486 -23.01 -26.69 37.66
C ALA A 486 -23.77 -26.36 36.38
N LEU A 487 -25.07 -26.04 36.50
CA LEU A 487 -25.90 -25.66 35.35
C LEU A 487 -25.44 -24.35 34.73
N GLN A 488 -25.07 -23.33 35.51
CA GLN A 488 -24.56 -22.05 35.04
C GLN A 488 -23.19 -22.19 34.35
N SER A 489 -22.34 -23.12 34.81
CA SER A 489 -21.01 -23.37 34.26
C SER A 489 -21.00 -23.97 32.86
N LEU A 490 -22.14 -24.58 32.42
CA LEU A 490 -22.29 -25.13 31.08
C LEU A 490 -22.20 -24.02 30.03
N ARG A 491 -21.33 -24.18 29.05
CA ARG A 491 -21.04 -23.16 28.05
C ARG A 491 -21.81 -23.42 26.76
N GLU A 492 -22.36 -22.37 26.16
CA GLU A 492 -23.05 -22.42 24.89
C GLU A 492 -22.11 -22.04 23.74
N CYS A 493 -22.22 -22.73 22.63
CA CYS A 493 -21.67 -22.31 21.35
C CYS A 493 -22.26 -23.15 20.21
N TYR A 494 -22.88 -22.50 19.24
CA TYR A 494 -23.50 -23.11 18.07
C TYR A 494 -23.01 -22.55 16.74
N SER A 495 -21.85 -21.85 16.75
CA SER A 495 -21.30 -21.18 15.57
C SER A 495 -20.18 -21.97 14.86
N VAL A 496 -19.85 -23.17 15.31
CA VAL A 496 -18.84 -24.01 14.65
C VAL A 496 -19.48 -24.76 13.49
N THR A 497 -18.88 -24.54 12.30
CA THR A 497 -19.17 -25.34 11.10
C THR A 497 -17.85 -25.85 10.53
N ALA A 498 -17.87 -26.93 9.78
CA ALA A 498 -16.67 -27.43 9.08
C ALA A 498 -16.05 -26.34 8.17
N ASP A 499 -16.88 -25.52 7.54
CA ASP A 499 -16.42 -24.42 6.68
C ASP A 499 -15.67 -23.33 7.48
N SER A 500 -16.18 -22.96 8.66
CA SER A 500 -15.51 -21.97 9.52
C SER A 500 -14.13 -22.45 9.98
N LEU A 501 -13.95 -23.75 10.14
CA LEU A 501 -12.70 -24.37 10.54
C LEU A 501 -11.71 -24.56 9.38
N GLN A 502 -12.11 -24.34 8.11
CA GLN A 502 -11.17 -24.37 6.99
C GLN A 502 -10.10 -23.28 7.07
N HIS A 503 -10.43 -22.15 7.68
CA HIS A 503 -9.53 -21.00 7.76
C HIS A 503 -8.82 -20.86 9.10
N THR A 504 -9.46 -21.31 10.18
CA THR A 504 -8.90 -21.20 11.53
C THR A 504 -9.15 -22.52 12.30
N PRO A 505 -8.16 -23.08 13.00
CA PRO A 505 -8.31 -24.31 13.74
C PRO A 505 -9.11 -24.18 15.03
N LEU A 506 -9.56 -22.99 15.38
CA LEU A 506 -10.31 -22.69 16.60
C LEU A 506 -11.67 -22.11 16.28
N CYS A 507 -12.67 -22.44 17.10
CA CYS A 507 -13.95 -21.75 17.06
C CYS A 507 -13.76 -20.24 17.29
N ASN A 508 -14.21 -19.42 16.36
CA ASN A 508 -14.07 -17.96 16.43
C ASN A 508 -14.84 -17.35 17.60
N ASN A 509 -15.90 -18.00 18.04
CA ASN A 509 -16.77 -17.53 19.12
C ASN A 509 -16.23 -17.91 20.50
N CYS A 510 -16.14 -19.20 20.81
CA CYS A 510 -15.84 -19.67 22.18
C CYS A 510 -14.36 -20.03 22.41
N LYS A 511 -13.53 -20.04 21.36
CA LYS A 511 -12.09 -20.38 21.40
C LYS A 511 -11.80 -21.72 22.10
N TYR A 512 -12.73 -22.66 21.99
CA TYR A 512 -12.61 -23.99 22.58
C TYR A 512 -11.28 -24.65 22.19
N ARG A 513 -10.64 -25.32 23.18
CA ARG A 513 -9.45 -26.15 22.98
C ARG A 513 -9.75 -27.55 23.50
N MET A 514 -9.37 -28.56 22.74
CA MET A 514 -9.59 -29.95 23.13
C MET A 514 -8.74 -30.37 24.35
N THR A 515 -7.72 -29.59 24.70
CA THR A 515 -6.91 -29.73 25.93
C THR A 515 -7.62 -29.19 27.19
N GLU A 516 -8.72 -28.46 27.05
CA GLU A 516 -9.54 -28.10 28.21
C GLU A 516 -10.08 -29.37 28.87
N VAL A 517 -10.26 -29.35 30.21
CA VAL A 517 -10.85 -30.48 30.92
C VAL A 517 -12.13 -30.89 30.20
N SER A 518 -12.14 -32.12 29.70
CA SER A 518 -13.26 -32.64 28.90
C SER A 518 -14.50 -32.75 29.75
N THR A 519 -15.35 -31.74 29.74
CA THR A 519 -16.72 -31.82 30.25
C THR A 519 -17.62 -32.12 29.08
N ASN A 520 -18.35 -33.22 29.16
CA ASN A 520 -19.45 -33.46 28.25
C ASN A 520 -20.66 -32.64 28.73
N ASP A 521 -20.68 -31.35 28.32
CA ASP A 521 -21.68 -30.38 28.80
C ASP A 521 -23.11 -30.83 28.43
N LYS A 522 -23.29 -31.52 27.30
CA LYS A 522 -24.60 -32.09 26.91
C LYS A 522 -25.04 -33.19 27.85
N LEU A 523 -24.16 -34.12 28.17
CA LEU A 523 -24.48 -35.18 29.13
C LEU A 523 -24.72 -34.62 30.52
N MET A 524 -23.90 -33.64 30.93
CA MET A 524 -24.08 -32.97 32.22
C MET A 524 -25.41 -32.20 32.31
N LEU A 525 -25.85 -31.56 31.22
CA LEU A 525 -27.16 -30.92 31.19
C LEU A 525 -28.31 -31.92 31.39
N ARG A 526 -28.25 -33.07 30.72
CA ARG A 526 -29.26 -34.14 30.89
C ARG A 526 -29.30 -34.68 32.31
N ASN A 527 -28.11 -34.93 32.89
CA ASN A 527 -28.01 -35.39 34.27
C ASN A 527 -28.60 -34.35 35.25
N LEU A 528 -28.30 -33.04 35.01
CA LEU A 528 -28.89 -31.98 35.84
C LEU A 528 -30.38 -31.83 35.65
N GLU A 529 -30.92 -32.02 34.45
CA GLU A 529 -32.36 -32.05 34.18
C GLU A 529 -33.04 -33.17 34.96
N GLU A 530 -32.49 -34.40 34.95
CA GLU A 530 -32.99 -35.54 35.68
C GLU A 530 -32.88 -35.37 37.21
N GLN A 531 -31.86 -34.68 37.69
CA GLN A 531 -31.62 -34.46 39.12
C GLN A 531 -32.60 -33.47 39.77
N LEU A 532 -33.06 -32.46 39.05
CA LEU A 532 -33.89 -31.40 39.62
C LEU A 532 -35.19 -31.91 40.24
N PRO A 533 -36.01 -32.71 39.54
CA PRO A 533 -37.24 -33.29 40.13
C PRO A 533 -36.91 -34.20 41.32
N VAL A 534 -35.84 -34.98 41.25
CA VAL A 534 -35.42 -35.88 42.36
C VAL A 534 -35.07 -35.08 43.62
N ILE A 535 -34.34 -33.96 43.43
CA ILE A 535 -34.00 -33.05 44.54
C ILE A 535 -35.29 -32.43 45.13
N TYR A 536 -36.20 -32.00 44.25
CA TYR A 536 -37.48 -31.42 44.64
C TYR A 536 -38.32 -32.43 45.45
N GLU A 537 -38.55 -33.62 44.94
CA GLU A 537 -39.31 -34.68 45.67
C GLU A 537 -38.67 -35.03 46.99
N ARG A 538 -37.34 -35.20 47.03
CA ARG A 538 -36.64 -35.50 48.30
C ARG A 538 -36.80 -34.41 49.34
N TRP A 539 -36.74 -33.13 48.93
CA TRP A 539 -36.94 -32.03 49.87
C TRP A 539 -38.36 -31.96 50.36
N MET A 540 -39.34 -32.19 49.47
CA MET A 540 -40.77 -32.26 49.88
C MET A 540 -40.99 -33.41 50.89
N GLU A 541 -40.45 -34.58 50.62
CA GLU A 541 -40.50 -35.70 51.52
C GLU A 541 -39.84 -35.42 52.86
N THR A 542 -38.67 -34.79 52.86
CA THR A 542 -37.96 -34.39 54.07
C THR A 542 -38.80 -33.42 54.93
N LEU A 543 -39.38 -32.40 54.29
CA LEU A 543 -40.26 -31.46 54.95
C LEU A 543 -41.47 -32.11 55.56
N LEU A 544 -42.19 -32.95 54.79
CA LEU A 544 -43.37 -33.67 55.24
C LEU A 544 -43.03 -34.61 56.39
N THR A 545 -41.94 -35.35 56.27
CA THR A 545 -41.51 -36.28 57.34
C THR A 545 -41.16 -35.50 58.63
N SER A 546 -40.45 -34.39 58.49
CA SER A 546 -40.08 -33.53 59.63
C SER A 546 -41.32 -32.86 60.29
N LEU A 547 -42.30 -32.41 59.51
CA LEU A 547 -43.53 -31.85 60.01
C LEU A 547 -44.45 -32.92 60.67
N ASN A 548 -44.33 -34.18 60.26
CA ASN A 548 -45.05 -35.28 60.83
C ASN A 548 -44.42 -35.85 62.12
N ASP A 549 -43.25 -35.41 62.49
CA ASP A 549 -42.61 -35.77 63.79
C ASP A 549 -43.53 -35.38 64.93
N PRO A 550 -43.80 -36.27 65.90
CA PRO A 550 -44.65 -36.00 67.03
C PRO A 550 -44.32 -34.72 67.81
N ALA A 551 -43.06 -34.45 67.99
CA ALA A 551 -42.60 -33.24 68.70
C ALA A 551 -42.87 -31.94 67.95
N VAL A 552 -42.87 -31.99 66.59
CA VAL A 552 -43.16 -30.83 65.71
C VAL A 552 -44.68 -30.65 65.62
N LYS A 553 -45.44 -31.74 65.53
CA LYS A 553 -46.93 -31.70 65.43
C LYS A 553 -47.56 -31.00 66.64
N GLU A 554 -47.02 -31.17 67.83
CA GLU A 554 -47.52 -30.47 69.02
C GLU A 554 -47.35 -28.95 68.89
N ASN A 555 -46.32 -28.50 68.23
CA ASN A 555 -46.04 -27.10 68.02
C ASN A 555 -46.94 -26.43 66.96
N ILE A 556 -47.64 -27.18 66.12
CA ILE A 556 -48.57 -26.64 65.12
C ILE A 556 -49.71 -25.85 65.81
N GLU A 557 -50.14 -26.27 66.95
CA GLU A 557 -51.20 -25.59 67.73
C GLU A 557 -50.70 -24.19 68.23
N LEU A 558 -49.44 -23.97 68.30
CA LEU A 558 -48.83 -22.69 68.69
C LEU A 558 -48.67 -21.66 67.53
N LEU A 559 -48.96 -22.05 66.32
CA LEU A 559 -48.96 -21.16 65.17
C LEU A 559 -50.17 -20.22 65.18
N GLN A 560 -50.00 -19.08 64.46
CA GLN A 560 -51.17 -18.21 64.20
C GLN A 560 -52.25 -18.94 63.38
N PRO A 561 -53.51 -18.60 63.51
CA PRO A 561 -54.60 -19.36 62.88
C PRO A 561 -54.44 -19.56 61.37
N HIS A 562 -54.04 -18.55 60.64
CA HIS A 562 -53.80 -18.60 59.19
C HIS A 562 -52.59 -19.46 58.84
N GLN A 563 -51.49 -19.35 59.56
CA GLN A 563 -50.28 -20.18 59.36
C GLN A 563 -50.58 -21.66 59.62
N LYS A 564 -51.35 -21.94 60.64
CA LYS A 564 -51.84 -23.30 61.01
C LYS A 564 -52.66 -23.93 59.90
N GLU A 565 -53.56 -23.18 59.25
CA GLU A 565 -54.34 -23.62 58.12
C GLU A 565 -53.44 -24.01 56.91
N LEU A 566 -52.47 -23.11 56.55
CA LEU A 566 -51.59 -23.36 55.47
C LEU A 566 -50.69 -24.59 55.69
N VAL A 567 -50.18 -24.78 56.91
CA VAL A 567 -49.37 -25.95 57.25
C VAL A 567 -50.20 -27.22 57.26
N LYS A 568 -51.39 -27.20 57.80
CA LYS A 568 -52.28 -28.36 57.78
C LYS A 568 -52.72 -28.76 56.35
N GLN A 569 -52.98 -27.79 55.49
CA GLN A 569 -53.29 -28.02 54.10
C GLN A 569 -52.06 -28.67 53.40
N TYR A 570 -50.86 -28.16 53.55
CA TYR A 570 -49.65 -28.74 53.00
C TYR A 570 -49.42 -30.18 53.51
N MET A 571 -49.60 -30.44 54.79
CA MET A 571 -49.42 -31.77 55.34
C MET A 571 -50.49 -32.78 54.83
N GLN A 572 -51.69 -32.32 54.44
CA GLN A 572 -52.78 -33.17 53.89
C GLN A 572 -52.58 -33.43 52.39
N THR A 573 -52.20 -32.42 51.64
CA THR A 573 -52.08 -32.52 50.17
C THR A 573 -50.74 -33.01 49.75
N GLY A 574 -49.66 -32.73 50.49
CA GLY A 574 -48.27 -32.91 50.11
C GLY A 574 -47.76 -31.90 49.06
N GLU A 575 -48.60 -30.98 48.63
CA GLU A 575 -48.30 -30.01 47.57
C GLU A 575 -48.18 -28.60 48.15
N LEU A 576 -47.10 -27.89 47.74
CA LEU A 576 -46.92 -26.49 48.09
C LEU A 576 -47.82 -25.58 47.24
N PRO A 577 -48.42 -24.53 47.79
CA PRO A 577 -49.26 -23.60 47.07
C PRO A 577 -48.44 -22.86 45.98
N LEU A 578 -49.00 -22.62 44.81
CA LEU A 578 -48.39 -21.83 43.75
C LEU A 578 -49.22 -20.56 43.52
N PRO A 579 -48.63 -19.33 43.67
CA PRO A 579 -47.23 -19.04 44.06
C PRO A 579 -47.00 -19.45 45.56
N LEU A 580 -45.75 -19.78 45.91
CA LEU A 580 -45.33 -20.19 47.23
C LEU A 580 -45.59 -19.05 48.26
N ASP A 581 -46.40 -19.30 49.28
CA ASP A 581 -46.73 -18.31 50.32
C ASP A 581 -45.57 -18.22 51.34
N ILE A 582 -44.96 -17.04 51.47
CA ILE A 582 -43.85 -16.80 52.38
C ILE A 582 -44.23 -17.10 53.81
N ARG A 583 -45.50 -16.86 54.21
CA ARG A 583 -46.04 -17.16 55.56
C ARG A 583 -46.07 -18.68 55.87
N LEU A 584 -46.26 -19.51 54.84
CA LEU A 584 -46.10 -20.95 54.97
C LEU A 584 -44.65 -21.34 55.22
N ILE A 585 -43.71 -20.74 54.49
CA ILE A 585 -42.28 -21.01 54.65
C ILE A 585 -41.81 -20.60 56.04
N GLU A 586 -42.19 -19.41 56.51
CA GLU A 586 -41.89 -18.92 57.85
C GLU A 586 -42.51 -19.86 58.93
N ALA A 587 -43.75 -20.27 58.77
CA ALA A 587 -44.40 -21.19 59.71
C ALA A 587 -43.69 -22.56 59.76
N ILE A 588 -43.30 -23.12 58.62
CA ILE A 588 -42.53 -24.37 58.56
C ILE A 588 -41.16 -24.18 59.24
N ASN A 589 -40.47 -23.07 58.97
CA ASN A 589 -39.18 -22.79 59.58
C ASN A 589 -39.28 -22.63 61.10
N ASP A 590 -40.28 -21.94 61.57
CA ASP A 590 -40.52 -21.76 63.00
C ASP A 590 -40.85 -23.10 63.68
N LEU A 591 -41.67 -23.94 63.07
CA LEU A 591 -41.96 -25.28 63.58
C LEU A 591 -40.71 -26.16 63.66
N LEU A 592 -39.86 -26.13 62.63
CA LEU A 592 -38.66 -26.97 62.57
C LEU A 592 -37.52 -26.48 63.47
N LYS A 593 -37.49 -25.21 63.81
CA LYS A 593 -36.56 -24.66 64.84
C LYS A 593 -37.03 -24.93 66.27
N GLY A 594 -38.30 -25.26 66.43
CA GLY A 594 -38.95 -25.46 67.68
C GLY A 594 -39.36 -24.12 68.35
N PHE A 595 -40.49 -24.17 69.06
CA PHE A 595 -40.94 -23.04 69.86
C PHE A 595 -40.62 -23.29 71.33
N ASN A 596 -40.12 -22.28 72.04
CA ASN A 596 -40.04 -22.29 73.50
C ASN A 596 -41.41 -21.94 74.03
N LYS A 597 -42.16 -22.95 74.44
CA LYS A 597 -43.46 -22.78 75.07
C LYS A 597 -43.24 -22.32 76.49
N VAL A 598 -43.76 -21.15 76.86
CA VAL A 598 -43.79 -20.66 78.22
C VAL A 598 -45.23 -20.57 78.65
N GLU A 599 -45.53 -21.21 79.76
CA GLU A 599 -46.84 -21.17 80.34
C GLU A 599 -46.92 -20.08 81.40
N ILE A 600 -47.85 -19.14 81.26
CA ILE A 600 -48.19 -18.13 82.30
C ILE A 600 -49.43 -18.63 83.02
N THR A 601 -49.41 -18.60 84.31
CA THR A 601 -50.56 -18.94 85.18
C THR A 601 -51.45 -17.74 85.42
N ILE A 602 -52.70 -17.95 85.80
CA ILE A 602 -53.63 -16.89 86.22
C ILE A 602 -53.02 -16.11 87.40
N ASN A 603 -52.38 -16.80 88.33
CA ASN A 603 -51.68 -16.20 89.49
C ASN A 603 -50.56 -15.24 89.04
N ASP A 604 -49.84 -15.51 87.96
CA ASP A 604 -48.81 -14.58 87.47
C ASP A 604 -49.47 -13.34 86.83
N LEU A 605 -50.58 -13.45 86.16
CA LEU A 605 -51.34 -12.31 85.69
C LEU A 605 -51.99 -11.52 86.87
N GLU A 606 -52.45 -12.15 87.91
CA GLU A 606 -52.99 -11.49 89.11
C GLU A 606 -51.91 -10.70 89.82
N LYS A 607 -50.68 -11.25 89.96
CA LYS A 607 -49.54 -10.53 90.56
C LYS A 607 -49.18 -9.32 89.69
N MET A 608 -49.18 -9.43 88.35
CA MET A 608 -48.95 -8.29 87.51
C MET A 608 -50.02 -7.20 87.66
N MET A 609 -51.25 -7.58 87.83
CA MET A 609 -52.37 -6.68 88.10
C MET A 609 -52.40 -6.15 89.58
N ALA A 610 -51.29 -6.31 90.34
CA ALA A 610 -51.17 -5.86 91.77
C ALA A 610 -52.27 -6.43 92.70
N ASN A 611 -52.68 -7.67 92.48
CA ASN A 611 -53.71 -8.36 93.24
C ASN A 611 -55.04 -7.57 93.42
N GLY A 612 -55.44 -6.81 92.39
CA GLY A 612 -56.67 -6.02 92.37
C GLY A 612 -56.54 -4.59 92.88
N SER A 613 -55.31 -4.10 93.13
CA SER A 613 -55.08 -2.70 93.52
C SER A 613 -55.18 -1.80 92.24
N PRO A 614 -55.68 -0.55 92.38
CA PRO A 614 -55.78 0.34 91.23
C PRO A 614 -54.39 0.71 90.67
N LEU A 615 -54.25 0.56 89.34
CA LEU A 615 -53.04 0.89 88.60
C LEU A 615 -53.39 1.89 87.50
N THR A 616 -52.42 2.78 87.21
CA THR A 616 -52.53 3.60 86.01
C THR A 616 -52.23 2.76 84.74
N VAL A 617 -52.68 3.24 83.60
CA VAL A 617 -52.41 2.56 82.34
C VAL A 617 -50.90 2.45 82.03
N GLU A 618 -50.13 3.43 82.43
CA GLU A 618 -48.69 3.43 82.29
C GLU A 618 -47.98 2.39 83.18
N GLU A 619 -48.39 2.28 84.41
CA GLU A 619 -47.89 1.25 85.37
C GLU A 619 -48.28 -0.17 84.87
N LEU A 620 -49.47 -0.35 84.33
CA LEU A 620 -49.88 -1.60 83.79
C LEU A 620 -49.02 -2.02 82.62
N ARG A 621 -48.77 -1.12 81.66
CA ARG A 621 -47.88 -1.39 80.51
C ARG A 621 -46.47 -1.75 80.99
N LYS A 622 -45.90 -0.99 81.92
CA LYS A 622 -44.54 -1.24 82.43
C LYS A 622 -44.43 -2.62 83.06
N ARG A 623 -45.42 -3.04 83.88
CA ARG A 623 -45.41 -4.34 84.49
C ARG A 623 -45.65 -5.47 83.52
N PHE A 624 -46.44 -5.19 82.51
CA PHE A 624 -46.64 -6.16 81.42
C PHE A 624 -45.33 -6.34 80.62
N ASP A 625 -44.62 -5.29 80.30
CA ASP A 625 -43.33 -5.36 79.59
C ASP A 625 -42.27 -6.05 80.50
N GLU A 626 -42.29 -5.85 81.81
CA GLU A 626 -41.44 -6.54 82.80
C GLU A 626 -41.77 -8.05 82.84
N LEU A 627 -43.04 -8.42 82.88
CA LEU A 627 -43.46 -9.81 82.83
C LEU A 627 -43.03 -10.48 81.55
N ILE A 628 -43.26 -9.83 80.43
CA ILE A 628 -42.81 -10.34 79.05
C ILE A 628 -41.31 -10.52 79.01
N SER A 629 -40.55 -9.52 79.54
CA SER A 629 -39.07 -9.60 79.54
C SER A 629 -38.57 -10.73 80.42
N HIS A 630 -39.22 -10.95 81.61
CA HIS A 630 -38.89 -12.05 82.48
C HIS A 630 -39.20 -13.42 81.90
N VAL A 631 -40.35 -13.52 81.28
CA VAL A 631 -40.86 -14.75 80.66
C VAL A 631 -40.05 -15.12 79.36
N VAL A 632 -39.68 -14.17 78.56
CA VAL A 632 -38.88 -14.38 77.34
C VAL A 632 -37.43 -14.67 77.66
N GLY A 633 -36.86 -14.02 78.69
CA GLY A 633 -35.47 -14.24 79.06
C GLY A 633 -34.50 -13.91 77.95
N SER A 634 -33.49 -14.74 77.73
CA SER A 634 -32.48 -14.58 76.67
C SER A 634 -32.94 -15.18 75.30
N ASN A 635 -34.16 -15.68 75.23
CA ASN A 635 -34.66 -16.28 74.00
C ASN A 635 -35.09 -15.22 72.95
N ALA A 636 -34.94 -15.49 71.69
CA ALA A 636 -35.42 -14.60 70.63
C ALA A 636 -36.96 -14.50 70.72
N THR A 637 -37.50 -13.29 70.77
CA THR A 637 -38.94 -13.00 71.03
C THR A 637 -39.90 -13.69 70.01
N ASN A 638 -39.43 -13.93 68.81
CA ASN A 638 -40.18 -14.61 67.75
C ASN A 638 -40.25 -16.13 67.94
N GLN A 639 -39.46 -16.74 68.84
CA GLN A 639 -39.43 -18.18 69.10
C GLN A 639 -40.18 -18.56 70.38
N VAL A 640 -40.59 -17.59 71.18
CA VAL A 640 -41.33 -17.82 72.41
C VAL A 640 -42.83 -17.76 72.11
N ARG A 641 -43.56 -18.78 72.60
CA ARG A 641 -45.01 -18.82 72.59
C ARG A 641 -45.53 -18.88 74.00
N ILE A 642 -46.35 -17.89 74.35
CA ILE A 642 -46.94 -17.79 75.65
C ILE A 642 -48.33 -18.42 75.64
N THR A 643 -48.58 -19.35 76.56
CA THR A 643 -49.89 -19.97 76.80
C THR A 643 -50.38 -19.72 78.24
N LEU A 644 -51.67 -19.42 78.37
CA LEU A 644 -52.30 -19.25 79.65
C LEU A 644 -52.75 -20.60 80.24
N LYS A 645 -52.12 -20.98 81.28
CA LYS A 645 -52.55 -22.18 82.02
C LYS A 645 -53.71 -21.82 82.96
N LYS A 646 -54.89 -22.42 82.67
CA LYS A 646 -56.04 -22.25 83.52
C LYS A 646 -55.89 -22.97 84.81
#